data_6c47ad04aab0a286f5114725c395b0ad
#
_entry.id   6c47ad04aab0a286f5114725c395b0ad
#
_cell.length_a   1.000
_cell.length_b   1.000
_cell.length_c   1.000
_cell.angle_alpha   90.00
_cell.angle_beta   90.00
_cell.angle_gamma   90.00
#
_symmetry.space_group_name_H-M   'P 1'
#
loop_
_entity.id
_entity.type
_entity.pdbx_description
1 polymer ?
#
loop_
_entity_poly.entity_id
_entity_poly.type
_entity_poly.pdbx_seq_one_letter_code
_entity_poly.pdbx_strand_id
1 'polypeptide(L)'
;MLFPYFRVVFGKFSLGLIYLNSVYNLIKLTKKVKEAATYEERQQQKAEIRLLASKIALEISNDRHYMETSAANSSVVRFDPRFLVFEFTYGIMLRKAQVMLVKKFMSALKNNKSMCHQMIMGAGKTTVVAPLLALILADGKSLVTSVMPHALLEMTRGVMREKFSAVVRKPIFTFYFDRGTPITRELWTKLRKARDMKAIMCATPTSVKSLFLRFIEMMRLLERSKFGDRTKKSGFSMRLSKIAMSFRNRATTQELKVNPEDVYYCCEVLKLFKSGVLILDEVDLLLHPLKSELNWPIGRKEALDFTQSSLGSGLRWDMQWHLLDAFFYAKTRKMSVAFNDSREAKHILDSIASIIEGGVRNRHLQITPHLVLLNKKFYNSDLKPLLARWHLLYLRHKRLPLVEDKHLITYMTQGYKGDRQATNAVSVSLNDEYMKMLNLSHDLLCHFVPFLLGKIDRVGFGLLTEADIKLSDPKISITRLLTAVPFVGKDVPSRASQFSQPDVVIGLTILAYRYEGLRFSDFKSLINEMREFLDSEVGPYRKRPSAQRYAKWIVMAGGKVRGMKGDDGDDSDDEDESPENTLAGIVGEWGPSDEIWPLYLLDTKDDTHMNVTYGLLKKLPEAIEYYLNSFVFPLTMELHHEKICASGQDLGGDMLFGRFVSHLLIFMFTCLFILNTVLR
;
A
#
# COMPACT_ATOMS: atom_id res chain seq x y z
N MET A 1 -50.49 -25.33 -10.96
CA MET A 1 -50.54 -26.81 -10.99
C MET A 1 -49.39 -27.48 -11.77
N LEU A 2 -48.62 -26.79 -12.62
CA LEU A 2 -47.51 -27.38 -13.41
C LEU A 2 -46.17 -27.55 -12.63
N PHE A 3 -46.01 -26.89 -11.52
CA PHE A 3 -44.76 -26.87 -10.74
C PHE A 3 -44.34 -28.22 -10.09
N PRO A 4 -45.25 -29.06 -9.55
CA PRO A 4 -44.87 -30.36 -9.00
C PRO A 4 -44.42 -31.35 -10.06
N TYR A 5 -45.06 -31.34 -11.25
CA TYR A 5 -44.70 -32.23 -12.35
C TYR A 5 -43.31 -31.91 -12.93
N PHE A 6 -43.02 -30.64 -13.04
CA PHE A 6 -41.69 -30.16 -13.48
C PHE A 6 -40.59 -30.59 -12.49
N ARG A 7 -40.86 -30.61 -11.19
CA ARG A 7 -39.92 -31.09 -10.16
C ARG A 7 -39.53 -32.56 -10.32
N VAL A 8 -40.50 -33.43 -10.58
CA VAL A 8 -40.26 -34.86 -10.72
C VAL A 8 -39.58 -35.20 -12.06
N VAL A 9 -39.99 -34.56 -13.13
CA VAL A 9 -39.44 -34.78 -14.47
C VAL A 9 -38.01 -34.20 -14.56
N PHE A 10 -37.76 -33.01 -14.05
CA PHE A 10 -36.44 -32.41 -14.08
C PHE A 10 -35.45 -33.13 -13.15
N GLY A 11 -35.92 -33.65 -12.01
CA GLY A 11 -35.13 -34.50 -11.12
C GLY A 11 -34.65 -35.79 -11.78
N LYS A 12 -35.57 -36.46 -12.51
CA LYS A 12 -35.24 -37.68 -13.26
C LYS A 12 -34.34 -37.40 -14.49
N PHE A 13 -34.57 -36.28 -15.17
CA PHE A 13 -33.79 -35.88 -16.33
C PHE A 13 -32.34 -35.45 -15.98
N SER A 14 -32.16 -34.72 -14.88
CA SER A 14 -30.85 -34.33 -14.39
C SER A 14 -30.03 -35.54 -13.93
N LEU A 15 -30.65 -36.51 -13.28
CA LEU A 15 -30.05 -37.79 -12.94
C LEU A 15 -29.55 -38.51 -14.22
N GLY A 16 -30.40 -38.58 -15.25
CA GLY A 16 -30.08 -39.22 -16.51
C GLY A 16 -28.86 -38.62 -17.21
N LEU A 17 -28.69 -37.30 -17.19
CA LEU A 17 -27.59 -36.62 -17.88
C LEU A 17 -26.23 -36.84 -17.20
N ILE A 18 -26.16 -36.86 -15.88
CA ILE A 18 -24.91 -37.15 -15.14
C ILE A 18 -24.47 -38.59 -15.43
N TYR A 19 -25.40 -39.53 -15.37
CA TYR A 19 -25.13 -40.94 -15.72
C TYR A 19 -24.83 -41.16 -17.19
N LEU A 20 -25.52 -40.46 -18.09
CA LEU A 20 -25.33 -40.56 -19.53
C LEU A 20 -23.87 -40.25 -19.93
N ASN A 21 -23.25 -39.24 -19.34
CA ASN A 21 -21.87 -38.91 -19.66
C ASN A 21 -20.89 -40.02 -19.19
N SER A 22 -21.11 -40.56 -17.98
CA SER A 22 -20.30 -41.67 -17.46
C SER A 22 -20.54 -42.96 -18.26
N VAL A 23 -21.79 -43.27 -18.63
CA VAL A 23 -22.16 -44.38 -19.49
C VAL A 23 -21.60 -44.21 -20.90
N TYR A 24 -21.66 -43.01 -21.49
CA TYR A 24 -21.07 -42.71 -22.79
C TYR A 24 -19.56 -42.96 -22.81
N ASN A 25 -18.86 -42.54 -21.76
CA ASN A 25 -17.41 -42.79 -21.62
C ASN A 25 -17.11 -44.28 -21.47
N LEU A 26 -17.96 -45.02 -20.75
CA LEU A 26 -17.85 -46.46 -20.64
C LEU A 26 -18.03 -47.17 -22.00
N ILE A 27 -19.04 -46.76 -22.80
CA ILE A 27 -19.28 -47.24 -24.15
C ILE A 27 -18.10 -46.95 -25.07
N LYS A 28 -17.54 -45.73 -24.98
CA LYS A 28 -16.36 -45.33 -25.76
C LYS A 28 -15.12 -46.17 -25.41
N LEU A 29 -14.87 -46.45 -24.12
CA LEU A 29 -13.80 -47.30 -23.68
C LEU A 29 -13.99 -48.77 -24.10
N THR A 30 -15.23 -49.30 -24.04
CA THR A 30 -15.52 -50.65 -24.49
C THR A 30 -15.32 -50.83 -26.00
N LYS A 31 -15.58 -49.78 -26.80
CA LYS A 31 -15.23 -49.78 -28.24
C LYS A 31 -13.71 -49.81 -28.44
N LYS A 32 -12.95 -48.99 -27.71
CA LYS A 32 -11.49 -48.97 -27.77
C LYS A 32 -10.85 -50.33 -27.42
N VAL A 33 -11.41 -51.08 -26.45
CA VAL A 33 -10.91 -52.43 -26.10
C VAL A 33 -11.07 -53.42 -27.28
N LYS A 34 -12.13 -53.25 -28.09
CA LYS A 34 -12.31 -54.06 -29.28
C LYS A 34 -11.32 -53.72 -30.39
N GLU A 35 -10.88 -52.47 -30.44
CA GLU A 35 -9.95 -51.95 -31.45
C GLU A 35 -8.50 -52.05 -31.07
N ALA A 36 -8.17 -52.40 -29.80
CA ALA A 36 -6.81 -52.48 -29.28
C ALA A 36 -6.02 -53.60 -29.94
N ALA A 37 -4.84 -53.24 -30.48
CA ALA A 37 -3.99 -54.14 -31.23
C ALA A 37 -3.18 -55.11 -30.35
N THR A 38 -2.78 -54.67 -29.15
CA THR A 38 -1.93 -55.45 -28.27
C THR A 38 -2.65 -56.00 -27.04
N TYR A 39 -2.15 -57.08 -26.47
CA TYR A 39 -2.69 -57.65 -25.22
C TYR A 39 -2.56 -56.72 -24.04
N GLU A 40 -1.45 -56.01 -23.92
CA GLU A 40 -1.17 -55.08 -22.83
C GLU A 40 -2.11 -53.90 -22.88
N GLU A 41 -2.34 -53.29 -24.03
CA GLU A 41 -3.31 -52.20 -24.22
C GLU A 41 -4.73 -52.64 -23.84
N ARG A 42 -5.10 -53.87 -24.18
CA ARG A 42 -6.40 -54.43 -23.78
C ARG A 42 -6.54 -54.60 -22.29
N GLN A 43 -5.48 -55.00 -21.59
CA GLN A 43 -5.51 -55.16 -20.13
C GLN A 43 -5.60 -53.80 -19.42
N GLN A 44 -4.85 -52.83 -19.90
CA GLN A 44 -4.88 -51.46 -19.36
C GLN A 44 -6.30 -50.86 -19.54
N GLN A 45 -6.87 -50.95 -20.73
CA GLN A 45 -8.20 -50.43 -20.99
C GLN A 45 -9.31 -51.19 -20.23
N LYS A 46 -9.15 -52.51 -19.99
CA LYS A 46 -10.07 -53.29 -19.13
C LYS A 46 -9.97 -52.80 -17.66
N ALA A 47 -8.78 -52.42 -17.18
CA ALA A 47 -8.61 -51.87 -15.84
C ALA A 47 -9.32 -50.49 -15.72
N GLU A 48 -9.19 -49.63 -16.73
CA GLU A 48 -9.90 -48.35 -16.79
C GLU A 48 -11.43 -48.53 -16.82
N ILE A 49 -11.95 -49.51 -17.60
CA ILE A 49 -13.38 -49.86 -17.64
C ILE A 49 -13.86 -50.29 -16.26
N ARG A 50 -13.12 -51.18 -15.58
CA ARG A 50 -13.46 -51.64 -14.21
C ARG A 50 -13.52 -50.48 -13.25
N LEU A 51 -12.52 -49.58 -13.31
CA LEU A 51 -12.48 -48.39 -12.46
C LEU A 51 -13.69 -47.48 -12.74
N LEU A 52 -14.00 -47.22 -13.99
CA LEU A 52 -15.15 -46.40 -14.38
C LEU A 52 -16.49 -47.06 -14.01
N ALA A 53 -16.64 -48.39 -14.21
CA ALA A 53 -17.79 -49.12 -13.79
C ALA A 53 -18.00 -49.09 -12.27
N SER A 54 -16.91 -49.23 -11.50
CA SER A 54 -16.96 -49.09 -10.03
C SER A 54 -17.37 -47.67 -9.59
N LYS A 55 -16.88 -46.64 -10.29
CA LYS A 55 -17.29 -45.26 -10.02
C LYS A 55 -18.80 -45.05 -10.33
N ILE A 56 -19.28 -45.56 -11.45
CA ILE A 56 -20.69 -45.47 -11.82
C ILE A 56 -21.57 -46.23 -10.81
N ALA A 57 -21.17 -47.44 -10.39
CA ALA A 57 -21.88 -48.20 -9.35
C ALA A 57 -21.93 -47.44 -8.03
N LEU A 58 -20.83 -46.82 -7.63
CA LEU A 58 -20.75 -45.96 -6.43
C LEU A 58 -21.68 -44.73 -6.56
N GLU A 59 -21.68 -44.06 -7.71
CA GLU A 59 -22.57 -42.92 -7.98
C GLU A 59 -24.03 -43.30 -7.94
N ILE A 60 -24.39 -44.46 -8.51
CA ILE A 60 -25.78 -44.98 -8.50
C ILE A 60 -26.22 -45.38 -7.09
N SER A 61 -25.33 -45.95 -6.29
CA SER A 61 -25.62 -46.38 -4.92
C SER A 61 -25.61 -45.25 -3.89
N ASN A 62 -25.09 -44.08 -4.25
CA ASN A 62 -25.03 -42.92 -3.34
C ASN A 62 -26.41 -42.27 -3.19
N ASP A 63 -26.85 -42.13 -1.96
CA ASP A 63 -28.05 -41.37 -1.61
C ASP A 63 -27.87 -39.87 -1.75
N ARG A 64 -28.89 -39.19 -2.25
CA ARG A 64 -28.93 -37.73 -2.21
C ARG A 64 -29.39 -37.24 -0.86
N HIS A 65 -28.46 -36.88 -0.03
CA HIS A 65 -28.65 -36.51 1.38
C HIS A 65 -29.52 -35.26 1.62
N TYR A 66 -29.92 -34.53 0.58
CA TYR A 66 -30.88 -33.42 0.67
C TYR A 66 -32.33 -33.83 0.38
N MET A 67 -32.57 -35.08 -0.09
CA MET A 67 -33.88 -35.62 -0.31
C MET A 67 -34.42 -36.25 0.97
N GLU A 68 -35.62 -35.86 1.38
CA GLU A 68 -36.29 -36.36 2.57
C GLU A 68 -37.60 -37.07 2.14
N THR A 69 -37.72 -38.32 2.48
CA THR A 69 -38.97 -39.09 2.30
C THR A 69 -39.94 -38.77 3.42
N SER A 70 -41.19 -38.51 3.10
CA SER A 70 -42.22 -38.26 4.10
C SER A 70 -42.54 -39.56 4.86
N ALA A 71 -42.47 -39.48 6.19
CA ALA A 71 -42.83 -40.65 7.04
C ALA A 71 -44.25 -41.18 6.84
N ALA A 72 -45.17 -40.34 6.34
CA ALA A 72 -46.56 -40.71 6.08
C ALA A 72 -46.82 -41.29 4.70
N ASN A 73 -45.95 -41.04 3.70
CA ASN A 73 -46.08 -41.53 2.33
C ASN A 73 -44.69 -41.65 1.71
N SER A 74 -44.19 -42.86 1.55
CA SER A 74 -42.87 -43.15 0.96
C SER A 74 -42.71 -42.71 -0.49
N SER A 75 -43.82 -42.38 -1.17
CA SER A 75 -43.81 -41.89 -2.55
C SER A 75 -43.56 -40.37 -2.65
N VAL A 76 -43.68 -39.61 -1.58
CA VAL A 76 -43.50 -38.13 -1.63
C VAL A 76 -42.14 -37.77 -1.11
N VAL A 77 -41.24 -37.44 -2.05
CA VAL A 77 -39.90 -36.93 -1.77
C VAL A 77 -39.94 -35.41 -1.68
N ARG A 78 -39.53 -34.87 -0.54
CA ARG A 78 -39.33 -33.42 -0.32
C ARG A 78 -37.85 -33.07 -0.46
N PHE A 79 -37.55 -32.06 -1.24
CA PHE A 79 -36.19 -31.53 -1.38
C PHE A 79 -36.20 -30.07 -1.87
N ASP A 80 -35.15 -29.36 -1.59
CA ASP A 80 -34.91 -28.03 -2.17
C ASP A 80 -34.32 -28.20 -3.59
N PRO A 81 -35.04 -27.77 -4.64
CA PRO A 81 -34.59 -27.97 -6.03
C PRO A 81 -33.26 -27.27 -6.36
N ARG A 82 -32.85 -26.30 -5.56
CA ARG A 82 -31.56 -25.57 -5.76
C ARG A 82 -30.37 -26.50 -5.62
N PHE A 83 -30.41 -27.49 -4.72
CA PHE A 83 -29.35 -28.49 -4.58
C PHE A 83 -29.23 -29.33 -5.86
N LEU A 84 -30.33 -29.76 -6.41
CA LEU A 84 -30.35 -30.55 -7.63
C LEU A 84 -29.84 -29.76 -8.84
N VAL A 85 -30.26 -28.52 -8.99
CA VAL A 85 -29.80 -27.64 -10.06
C VAL A 85 -28.29 -27.37 -9.90
N PHE A 86 -27.79 -27.22 -8.67
CA PHE A 86 -26.40 -27.06 -8.42
C PHE A 86 -25.57 -28.29 -8.79
N GLU A 87 -26.00 -29.50 -8.39
CA GLU A 87 -25.35 -30.76 -8.79
C GLU A 87 -25.28 -30.88 -10.31
N PHE A 88 -26.37 -30.57 -11.00
CA PHE A 88 -26.43 -30.62 -12.46
C PHE A 88 -25.44 -29.62 -13.11
N THR A 89 -25.47 -28.38 -12.66
CA THR A 89 -24.61 -27.30 -13.21
C THR A 89 -23.12 -27.56 -13.00
N TYR A 90 -22.78 -28.13 -11.85
CA TYR A 90 -21.39 -28.40 -11.48
C TYR A 90 -20.89 -29.79 -11.88
N GLY A 91 -21.78 -30.71 -12.29
CA GLY A 91 -21.44 -32.07 -12.64
C GLY A 91 -20.88 -32.89 -11.46
N ILE A 92 -21.35 -32.62 -10.25
CA ILE A 92 -20.87 -33.25 -8.99
C ILE A 92 -22.06 -33.73 -8.15
N MET A 93 -21.83 -34.72 -7.32
CA MET A 93 -22.74 -35.12 -6.25
C MET A 93 -22.34 -34.50 -4.92
N LEU A 94 -23.31 -33.96 -4.19
CA LEU A 94 -23.10 -33.31 -2.89
C LEU A 94 -22.87 -34.37 -1.78
N ARG A 95 -21.78 -34.20 -1.05
CA ARG A 95 -21.48 -35.07 0.10
C ARG A 95 -22.42 -34.75 1.27
N LYS A 96 -22.73 -35.76 2.09
CA LYS A 96 -23.57 -35.60 3.31
C LYS A 96 -23.12 -34.44 4.18
N ALA A 97 -21.84 -34.34 4.45
CA ALA A 97 -21.27 -33.26 5.27
C ALA A 97 -21.53 -31.87 4.67
N GLN A 98 -21.42 -31.70 3.35
CA GLN A 98 -21.68 -30.44 2.64
C GLN A 98 -23.16 -30.04 2.74
N VAL A 99 -24.06 -31.00 2.50
CA VAL A 99 -25.52 -30.77 2.62
C VAL A 99 -25.91 -30.38 4.03
N MET A 100 -25.42 -31.13 5.03
CA MET A 100 -25.70 -30.85 6.43
C MET A 100 -25.18 -29.46 6.86
N LEU A 101 -23.98 -29.09 6.38
CA LEU A 101 -23.39 -27.80 6.67
C LEU A 101 -24.21 -26.66 6.05
N VAL A 102 -24.60 -26.78 4.78
CA VAL A 102 -25.44 -25.75 4.12
C VAL A 102 -26.80 -25.63 4.82
N LYS A 103 -27.45 -26.74 5.19
CA LYS A 103 -28.72 -26.73 5.96
C LYS A 103 -28.50 -26.02 7.31
N LYS A 104 -27.37 -26.28 7.98
CA LYS A 104 -27.03 -25.65 9.28
C LYS A 104 -26.82 -24.15 9.13
N PHE A 105 -26.09 -23.68 8.09
CA PHE A 105 -25.95 -22.26 7.79
C PHE A 105 -27.30 -21.60 7.49
N MET A 106 -28.14 -22.23 6.68
CA MET A 106 -29.46 -21.71 6.36
C MET A 106 -30.37 -21.59 7.58
N SER A 107 -30.31 -22.55 8.51
CA SER A 107 -31.04 -22.49 9.78
C SER A 107 -30.55 -21.38 10.68
N ALA A 108 -29.22 -21.20 10.80
CA ALA A 108 -28.65 -20.12 11.58
C ALA A 108 -29.06 -18.74 11.04
N LEU A 109 -28.99 -18.53 9.73
CA LEU A 109 -29.41 -17.28 9.07
C LEU A 109 -30.89 -16.97 9.25
N LYS A 110 -31.78 -17.98 9.18
CA LYS A 110 -33.23 -17.81 9.47
C LYS A 110 -33.46 -17.31 10.89
N ASN A 111 -32.62 -17.70 11.82
CA ASN A 111 -32.68 -17.30 13.23
C ASN A 111 -31.85 -16.04 13.53
N ASN A 112 -31.40 -15.31 12.52
CA ASN A 112 -30.52 -14.13 12.61
C ASN A 112 -29.24 -14.40 13.43
N LYS A 113 -28.69 -15.62 13.33
CA LYS A 113 -27.46 -16.01 14.01
C LYS A 113 -26.32 -16.11 13.01
N SER A 114 -25.18 -15.54 13.36
CA SER A 114 -23.93 -15.75 12.66
C SER A 114 -23.35 -17.11 12.99
N MET A 115 -22.69 -17.74 12.04
CA MET A 115 -22.09 -19.06 12.24
C MET A 115 -20.75 -19.16 11.52
N CYS A 116 -19.75 -19.70 12.21
CA CYS A 116 -18.46 -20.07 11.66
C CYS A 116 -18.28 -21.58 11.71
N HIS A 117 -17.67 -22.17 10.67
CA HIS A 117 -17.38 -23.60 10.63
C HIS A 117 -16.05 -23.87 9.94
N GLN A 118 -15.21 -24.63 10.60
CA GLN A 118 -13.92 -25.03 10.05
C GLN A 118 -14.09 -26.23 9.11
N MET A 119 -13.56 -26.11 7.90
CA MET A 119 -13.54 -27.18 6.90
C MET A 119 -12.12 -27.59 6.56
N ILE A 120 -11.91 -28.88 6.41
CA ILE A 120 -10.62 -29.44 5.97
C ILE A 120 -10.35 -29.01 4.53
N MET A 121 -9.08 -28.82 4.17
CA MET A 121 -8.65 -28.58 2.79
C MET A 121 -9.17 -29.70 1.87
N GLY A 122 -9.66 -29.37 0.68
CA GLY A 122 -10.25 -30.34 -0.25
C GLY A 122 -11.69 -30.74 0.05
N ALA A 123 -12.32 -30.29 1.15
CA ALA A 123 -13.72 -30.55 1.43
C ALA A 123 -14.71 -29.78 0.56
N GLY A 124 -14.23 -28.95 -0.37
CA GLY A 124 -15.07 -28.19 -1.31
C GLY A 124 -15.61 -26.87 -0.73
N LYS A 125 -14.87 -26.21 0.16
CA LYS A 125 -15.26 -24.92 0.75
C LYS A 125 -15.57 -23.87 -0.32
N THR A 126 -14.59 -23.54 -1.15
CA THR A 126 -14.66 -22.47 -2.15
C THR A 126 -15.36 -22.92 -3.43
N THR A 127 -15.29 -24.23 -3.77
CA THR A 127 -15.84 -24.77 -5.04
C THR A 127 -17.27 -25.28 -4.93
N VAL A 128 -17.74 -25.63 -3.72
CA VAL A 128 -19.07 -26.23 -3.52
C VAL A 128 -19.90 -25.45 -2.51
N VAL A 129 -19.43 -25.34 -1.25
CA VAL A 129 -20.25 -24.80 -0.16
C VAL A 129 -20.51 -23.30 -0.34
N ALA A 130 -19.51 -22.49 -0.64
CA ALA A 130 -19.66 -21.06 -0.82
C ALA A 130 -20.53 -20.70 -2.06
N PRO A 131 -20.32 -21.30 -3.25
CA PRO A 131 -21.21 -21.08 -4.38
C PRO A 131 -22.64 -21.57 -4.16
N LEU A 132 -22.83 -22.71 -3.51
CA LEU A 132 -24.17 -23.23 -3.20
C LEU A 132 -24.92 -22.32 -2.23
N LEU A 133 -24.26 -21.84 -1.18
CA LEU A 133 -24.81 -20.83 -0.28
C LEU A 133 -25.15 -19.54 -1.02
N ALA A 134 -24.25 -19.04 -1.87
CA ALA A 134 -24.48 -17.85 -2.68
C ALA A 134 -25.68 -18.03 -3.62
N LEU A 135 -25.83 -19.22 -4.24
CA LEU A 135 -26.98 -19.55 -5.07
C LEU A 135 -28.29 -19.48 -4.28
N ILE A 136 -28.31 -20.04 -3.09
CA ILE A 136 -29.51 -20.14 -2.24
C ILE A 136 -29.89 -18.77 -1.67
N LEU A 137 -28.90 -17.99 -1.21
CA LEU A 137 -29.11 -16.74 -0.48
C LEU A 137 -29.39 -15.54 -1.40
N ALA A 138 -28.88 -15.54 -2.63
CA ALA A 138 -29.16 -14.48 -3.58
C ALA A 138 -30.57 -14.62 -4.18
N ASP A 139 -31.59 -14.36 -3.37
CA ASP A 139 -33.01 -14.49 -3.68
C ASP A 139 -33.65 -13.18 -4.18
N GLY A 140 -32.94 -12.06 -4.14
CA GLY A 140 -33.40 -10.72 -4.49
C GLY A 140 -33.93 -9.92 -3.30
N LYS A 141 -34.04 -10.53 -2.10
CA LYS A 141 -34.41 -9.82 -0.87
C LYS A 141 -33.18 -9.25 -0.16
N SER A 142 -32.12 -10.02 -0.12
CA SER A 142 -30.87 -9.66 0.54
C SER A 142 -29.74 -9.49 -0.47
N LEU A 143 -28.85 -8.54 -0.21
CA LEU A 143 -27.59 -8.39 -0.94
C LEU A 143 -26.62 -9.45 -0.45
N VAL A 144 -26.15 -10.33 -1.32
CA VAL A 144 -25.17 -11.37 -0.97
C VAL A 144 -23.78 -10.88 -1.32
N THR A 145 -22.93 -10.73 -0.28
CA THR A 145 -21.55 -10.31 -0.43
C THR A 145 -20.62 -11.42 0.01
N SER A 146 -19.78 -11.91 -0.89
CA SER A 146 -18.72 -12.88 -0.59
C SER A 146 -17.41 -12.13 -0.42
N VAL A 147 -16.83 -12.19 0.79
CA VAL A 147 -15.59 -11.51 1.14
C VAL A 147 -14.48 -12.52 1.31
N MET A 148 -13.36 -12.25 0.65
CA MET A 148 -12.21 -13.14 0.61
C MET A 148 -10.90 -12.33 0.57
N PRO A 149 -9.75 -12.94 0.90
CA PRO A 149 -8.44 -12.32 0.71
C PRO A 149 -8.23 -11.90 -0.74
N HIS A 150 -7.47 -10.83 -0.95
CA HIS A 150 -7.22 -10.27 -2.28
C HIS A 150 -6.65 -11.32 -3.26
N ALA A 151 -5.77 -12.20 -2.78
CA ALA A 151 -5.16 -13.25 -3.59
C ALA A 151 -6.18 -14.27 -4.13
N LEU A 152 -7.30 -14.48 -3.43
CA LEU A 152 -8.34 -15.44 -3.83
C LEU A 152 -9.48 -14.80 -4.63
N LEU A 153 -9.52 -13.47 -4.73
CA LEU A 153 -10.65 -12.74 -5.34
C LEU A 153 -10.88 -13.15 -6.80
N GLU A 154 -9.82 -13.12 -7.62
CA GLU A 154 -9.93 -13.42 -9.05
C GLU A 154 -10.28 -14.89 -9.28
N MET A 155 -9.67 -15.81 -8.53
CA MET A 155 -9.97 -17.24 -8.63
C MET A 155 -11.44 -17.52 -8.27
N THR A 156 -11.90 -17.01 -7.14
CA THR A 156 -13.28 -17.25 -6.68
C THR A 156 -14.30 -16.62 -7.63
N ARG A 157 -14.02 -15.39 -8.11
CA ARG A 157 -14.84 -14.72 -9.12
C ARG A 157 -14.91 -15.53 -10.43
N GLY A 158 -13.77 -16.06 -10.88
CA GLY A 158 -13.68 -16.91 -12.07
C GLY A 158 -14.51 -18.17 -11.92
N VAL A 159 -14.36 -18.89 -10.81
CA VAL A 159 -15.15 -20.10 -10.50
C VAL A 159 -16.65 -19.78 -10.48
N MET A 160 -17.06 -18.72 -9.79
CA MET A 160 -18.48 -18.36 -9.73
C MET A 160 -19.03 -17.96 -11.09
N ARG A 161 -18.30 -17.19 -11.91
CA ARG A 161 -18.71 -16.79 -13.26
C ARG A 161 -18.86 -17.99 -14.19
N GLU A 162 -17.91 -18.90 -14.18
CA GLU A 162 -17.96 -20.12 -14.96
C GLU A 162 -19.22 -20.95 -14.64
N LYS A 163 -19.50 -21.13 -13.35
CA LYS A 163 -20.59 -22.01 -12.89
C LYS A 163 -21.97 -21.36 -12.98
N PHE A 164 -22.08 -20.05 -12.86
CA PHE A 164 -23.36 -19.34 -12.93
C PHE A 164 -23.68 -18.70 -14.29
N SER A 165 -22.93 -19.02 -15.32
CA SER A 165 -23.14 -18.45 -16.65
C SER A 165 -24.06 -19.28 -17.52
N ALA A 166 -24.06 -20.62 -17.41
CA ALA A 166 -24.69 -21.52 -18.34
C ALA A 166 -26.20 -21.79 -18.03
N VAL A 167 -26.46 -22.46 -16.91
CA VAL A 167 -27.82 -22.93 -16.56
C VAL A 167 -28.53 -21.95 -15.62
N VAL A 168 -27.80 -21.45 -14.61
CA VAL A 168 -28.33 -20.49 -13.63
C VAL A 168 -27.65 -19.16 -13.87
N ARG A 169 -28.32 -18.23 -14.50
CA ARG A 169 -27.78 -16.89 -14.75
C ARG A 169 -27.87 -16.05 -13.50
N LYS A 170 -26.75 -15.95 -12.78
CA LYS A 170 -26.57 -14.99 -11.69
C LYS A 170 -25.40 -14.05 -12.02
N PRO A 171 -25.64 -12.74 -12.10
CA PRO A 171 -24.57 -11.78 -12.31
C PRO A 171 -23.57 -11.82 -11.14
N ILE A 172 -22.28 -11.78 -11.48
CA ILE A 172 -21.21 -11.70 -10.51
C ILE A 172 -20.57 -10.32 -10.63
N PHE A 173 -20.67 -9.52 -9.59
CA PHE A 173 -20.07 -8.20 -9.53
C PHE A 173 -18.89 -8.19 -8.57
N THR A 174 -17.89 -7.35 -8.85
CA THR A 174 -16.81 -7.04 -7.92
C THR A 174 -17.12 -5.71 -7.24
N PHE A 175 -17.17 -5.72 -5.92
CA PHE A 175 -17.27 -4.50 -5.14
C PHE A 175 -15.87 -4.01 -4.80
N TYR A 176 -15.49 -2.91 -5.42
CA TYR A 176 -14.27 -2.18 -5.12
C TYR A 176 -14.65 -0.83 -4.52
N PHE A 177 -14.10 -0.53 -3.37
CA PHE A 177 -14.28 0.73 -2.69
C PHE A 177 -13.00 1.13 -1.96
N ASP A 178 -12.57 2.35 -2.17
CA ASP A 178 -11.41 2.94 -1.53
C ASP A 178 -11.73 4.36 -1.02
N ARG A 179 -10.71 5.03 -0.48
CA ARG A 179 -10.86 6.38 0.05
C ARG A 179 -11.23 7.42 -1.01
N GLY A 180 -10.78 7.22 -2.25
CA GLY A 180 -11.05 8.10 -3.38
C GLY A 180 -12.42 7.87 -4.02
N THR A 181 -13.11 6.76 -3.68
CA THR A 181 -14.38 6.40 -4.30
C THR A 181 -15.50 7.29 -3.79
N PRO A 182 -16.18 8.06 -4.67
CA PRO A 182 -17.29 8.90 -4.26
C PRO A 182 -18.53 8.04 -3.93
N ILE A 183 -19.26 8.46 -2.90
CA ILE A 183 -20.55 7.84 -2.55
C ILE A 183 -21.64 8.66 -3.21
N THR A 184 -22.13 8.15 -4.33
CA THR A 184 -23.13 8.83 -5.15
C THR A 184 -24.44 8.05 -5.20
N ARG A 185 -25.50 8.71 -5.66
CA ARG A 185 -26.78 8.07 -6.02
C ARG A 185 -26.58 6.89 -6.96
N GLU A 186 -25.64 6.97 -7.87
CA GLU A 186 -25.35 5.90 -8.84
C GLU A 186 -24.79 4.65 -8.15
N LEU A 187 -23.88 4.79 -7.18
CA LEU A 187 -23.36 3.66 -6.41
C LEU A 187 -24.51 2.94 -5.70
N TRP A 188 -25.36 3.70 -4.99
CA TRP A 188 -26.54 3.13 -4.33
C TRP A 188 -27.48 2.42 -5.31
N THR A 189 -27.77 3.04 -6.46
CA THR A 189 -28.63 2.45 -7.49
C THR A 189 -28.03 1.16 -8.06
N LYS A 190 -26.71 1.12 -8.31
CA LYS A 190 -26.00 -0.09 -8.78
C LYS A 190 -26.09 -1.21 -7.76
N LEU A 191 -25.88 -0.94 -6.48
CA LEU A 191 -25.96 -1.94 -5.41
C LEU A 191 -27.39 -2.47 -5.21
N ARG A 192 -28.39 -1.57 -5.25
CA ARG A 192 -29.79 -1.95 -5.20
C ARG A 192 -30.16 -2.83 -6.40
N LYS A 193 -29.78 -2.44 -7.60
CA LYS A 193 -29.98 -3.23 -8.81
C LYS A 193 -29.28 -4.60 -8.72
N ALA A 194 -28.08 -4.67 -8.16
CA ALA A 194 -27.39 -5.94 -7.94
C ALA A 194 -28.21 -6.86 -7.02
N ARG A 195 -28.77 -6.37 -5.93
CA ARG A 195 -29.68 -7.14 -5.07
C ARG A 195 -30.91 -7.63 -5.85
N ASP A 196 -31.59 -6.73 -6.55
CA ASP A 196 -32.84 -7.01 -7.24
C ASP A 196 -32.65 -8.03 -8.40
N MET A 197 -31.47 -8.00 -9.05
CA MET A 197 -31.04 -8.96 -10.07
C MET A 197 -30.57 -10.30 -9.49
N LYS A 198 -30.63 -10.49 -8.17
CA LYS A 198 -30.12 -11.69 -7.47
C LYS A 198 -28.63 -11.96 -7.73
N ALA A 199 -27.87 -10.89 -7.87
CA ALA A 199 -26.43 -10.95 -8.12
C ALA A 199 -25.65 -11.35 -6.85
N ILE A 200 -24.44 -11.83 -7.08
CA ILE A 200 -23.47 -12.14 -6.04
C ILE A 200 -22.36 -11.09 -6.14
N MET A 201 -22.06 -10.42 -5.04
CA MET A 201 -20.94 -9.50 -4.96
C MET A 201 -19.71 -10.19 -4.39
N CYS A 202 -18.58 -10.08 -5.06
CA CYS A 202 -17.28 -10.47 -4.55
C CYS A 202 -16.53 -9.22 -4.09
N ALA A 203 -16.00 -9.24 -2.89
CA ALA A 203 -15.31 -8.09 -2.31
C ALA A 203 -14.07 -8.51 -1.51
N THR A 204 -13.14 -7.57 -1.37
CA THR A 204 -12.04 -7.70 -0.41
C THR A 204 -12.44 -7.14 0.95
N PRO A 205 -11.80 -7.57 2.04
CA PRO A 205 -12.02 -6.98 3.37
C PRO A 205 -11.76 -5.48 3.39
N THR A 206 -10.74 -5.04 2.64
CA THR A 206 -10.36 -3.63 2.52
C THR A 206 -11.49 -2.80 1.94
N SER A 207 -12.15 -3.26 0.88
CA SER A 207 -13.25 -2.52 0.24
C SER A 207 -14.45 -2.35 1.17
N VAL A 208 -14.81 -3.42 1.89
CA VAL A 208 -15.94 -3.37 2.85
C VAL A 208 -15.61 -2.44 4.02
N LYS A 209 -14.41 -2.56 4.60
CA LYS A 209 -13.97 -1.69 5.70
C LYS A 209 -13.87 -0.24 5.28
N SER A 210 -13.36 0.04 4.07
CA SER A 210 -13.25 1.39 3.54
C SER A 210 -14.61 2.10 3.46
N LEU A 211 -15.67 1.37 3.09
CA LEU A 211 -17.03 1.92 3.08
C LEU A 211 -17.48 2.36 4.49
N PHE A 212 -17.23 1.52 5.52
CA PHE A 212 -17.60 1.86 6.90
C PHE A 212 -16.75 3.00 7.46
N LEU A 213 -15.45 3.01 7.19
CA LEU A 213 -14.56 4.09 7.64
C LEU A 213 -14.91 5.42 6.95
N ARG A 214 -15.30 5.38 5.67
CA ARG A 214 -15.80 6.56 4.95
C ARG A 214 -17.05 7.14 5.60
N PHE A 215 -17.98 6.29 6.02
CA PHE A 215 -19.15 6.73 6.75
C PHE A 215 -18.77 7.46 8.05
N ILE A 216 -17.88 6.89 8.85
CA ILE A 216 -17.40 7.50 10.11
C ILE A 216 -16.72 8.85 9.83
N GLU A 217 -15.88 8.93 8.79
CA GLU A 217 -15.23 10.19 8.37
C GLU A 217 -16.28 11.26 8.02
N MET A 218 -17.30 10.91 7.21
CA MET A 218 -18.36 11.83 6.81
C MET A 218 -19.16 12.32 8.01
N MET A 219 -19.50 11.45 8.95
CA MET A 219 -20.21 11.82 10.17
C MET A 219 -19.39 12.78 11.03
N ARG A 220 -18.09 12.56 11.17
CA ARG A 220 -17.19 13.46 11.89
C ARG A 220 -17.09 14.84 11.25
N LEU A 221 -17.03 14.89 9.92
CA LEU A 221 -17.01 16.18 9.18
C LEU A 221 -18.31 16.96 9.38
N LEU A 222 -19.45 16.27 9.41
CA LEU A 222 -20.75 16.89 9.73
C LEU A 222 -20.82 17.45 11.15
N GLU A 223 -20.31 16.73 12.13
CA GLU A 223 -20.23 17.22 13.51
C GLU A 223 -19.38 18.49 13.59
N ARG A 224 -18.18 18.47 13.01
CA ARG A 224 -17.28 19.64 13.01
C ARG A 224 -17.92 20.85 12.32
N SER A 225 -18.67 20.67 11.24
CA SER A 225 -19.37 21.78 10.57
C SER A 225 -20.42 22.44 11.47
N LYS A 226 -21.12 21.63 12.28
CA LYS A 226 -22.15 22.14 13.21
C LYS A 226 -21.56 22.83 14.45
N PHE A 227 -20.46 22.31 15.00
CA PHE A 227 -19.81 22.93 16.16
C PHE A 227 -18.99 24.17 15.79
N GLY A 228 -18.41 24.22 14.58
CA GLY A 228 -17.67 25.38 14.08
C GLY A 228 -18.53 26.67 13.96
N ASP A 229 -19.82 26.53 13.69
CA ASP A 229 -20.75 27.68 13.64
C ASP A 229 -21.14 28.20 15.02
N ARG A 230 -21.12 27.37 16.07
CA ARG A 230 -21.45 27.81 17.43
C ARG A 230 -20.32 28.60 18.10
N THR A 231 -19.06 28.29 17.77
CA THR A 231 -17.91 29.03 18.34
C THR A 231 -17.63 30.37 17.67
N LYS A 232 -18.17 30.62 16.47
CA LYS A 232 -18.06 31.91 15.78
C LYS A 232 -18.93 33.05 16.39
N LYS A 233 -19.84 32.74 17.32
CA LYS A 233 -20.71 33.74 18.00
C LYS A 233 -20.15 34.32 19.28
N SER A 234 -19.00 33.89 19.78
CA SER A 234 -18.30 34.47 20.92
C SER A 234 -17.16 35.38 20.40
N GLY A 235 -17.50 36.64 20.19
CA GLY A 235 -16.57 37.63 19.67
C GLY A 235 -15.61 38.13 20.74
N PHE A 236 -14.48 38.60 20.31
CA PHE A 236 -13.57 39.63 20.81
C PHE A 236 -12.08 39.38 20.80
N SER A 237 -11.56 38.14 20.52
CA SER A 237 -10.09 37.92 20.54
C SER A 237 -9.46 37.62 19.17
N MET A 238 -10.10 37.96 18.06
CA MET A 238 -9.75 37.41 16.73
C MET A 238 -9.19 38.39 15.70
N ARG A 239 -8.80 39.64 16.10
CA ARG A 239 -8.27 40.61 15.11
C ARG A 239 -6.78 40.47 14.78
N LEU A 240 -5.96 39.91 15.65
CA LEU A 240 -4.50 39.78 15.42
C LEU A 240 -4.09 38.47 14.71
N SER A 241 -4.87 37.39 14.83
CA SER A 241 -4.59 36.13 14.14
C SER A 241 -5.01 36.12 12.66
N LYS A 242 -5.95 37.01 12.25
CA LYS A 242 -6.41 37.08 10.85
C LYS A 242 -5.37 37.64 9.87
N ILE A 243 -4.48 38.51 10.32
CA ILE A 243 -3.41 39.08 9.48
C ILE A 243 -2.28 38.07 9.22
N ALA A 244 -1.91 37.28 10.22
CA ALA A 244 -0.93 36.20 10.06
C ALA A 244 -1.45 35.01 9.23
N MET A 245 -2.75 34.73 9.26
CA MET A 245 -3.38 33.68 8.43
C MET A 245 -3.63 34.08 6.97
N SER A 246 -3.76 35.39 6.68
CA SER A 246 -4.04 35.85 5.32
C SER A 246 -2.90 35.64 4.34
N PHE A 247 -1.65 35.61 4.79
CA PHE A 247 -0.48 35.32 3.95
C PHE A 247 -0.20 33.82 3.74
N ARG A 248 -0.78 32.95 4.59
CA ARG A 248 -0.56 31.49 4.55
C ARG A 248 -1.62 30.70 3.76
N ASN A 249 -2.73 31.32 3.34
CA ASN A 249 -3.93 30.64 2.87
C ASN A 249 -4.23 30.76 1.37
N ARG A 250 -3.22 30.97 0.51
CA ARG A 250 -3.49 31.02 -0.94
C ARG A 250 -3.39 29.70 -1.70
N ALA A 251 -2.95 28.62 -1.08
CA ALA A 251 -2.67 27.38 -1.82
C ALA A 251 -3.54 26.15 -1.51
N THR A 252 -4.27 26.07 -0.38
CA THR A 252 -4.99 24.80 -0.06
C THR A 252 -6.21 25.01 0.83
N THR A 253 -7.25 25.64 0.35
CA THR A 253 -8.55 25.64 1.04
C THR A 253 -9.65 25.03 0.18
N GLN A 254 -9.49 23.77 -0.21
CA GLN A 254 -10.65 22.92 -0.42
C GLN A 254 -11.00 22.28 0.92
N GLU A 255 -11.78 22.99 1.73
CA GLU A 255 -12.57 22.35 2.78
C GLU A 255 -13.43 21.31 2.07
N LEU A 256 -13.25 20.03 2.37
CA LEU A 256 -14.13 18.95 1.95
C LEU A 256 -15.52 19.24 2.54
N LYS A 257 -16.31 20.04 1.82
CA LYS A 257 -17.73 20.23 2.14
C LYS A 257 -18.42 18.92 1.89
N VAL A 258 -18.83 18.24 2.95
CA VAL A 258 -19.62 17.02 2.85
C VAL A 258 -21.01 17.44 2.35
N ASN A 259 -21.37 16.93 1.18
CA ASN A 259 -22.71 17.12 0.64
C ASN A 259 -23.68 16.27 1.49
N PRO A 260 -24.77 16.83 2.03
CA PRO A 260 -25.79 16.06 2.74
C PRO A 260 -26.37 14.87 1.94
N GLU A 261 -26.44 14.99 0.63
CA GLU A 261 -26.87 13.92 -0.25
C GLU A 261 -25.92 12.71 -0.21
N ASP A 262 -24.61 12.93 -0.17
CA ASP A 262 -23.63 11.84 -0.10
C ASP A 262 -23.76 11.04 1.19
N VAL A 263 -24.05 11.74 2.31
CA VAL A 263 -24.32 11.11 3.60
C VAL A 263 -25.59 10.27 3.54
N TYR A 264 -26.64 10.79 2.94
CA TYR A 264 -27.90 10.08 2.76
C TYR A 264 -27.66 8.78 1.96
N TYR A 265 -26.99 8.85 0.81
CA TYR A 265 -26.70 7.67 0.01
C TYR A 265 -25.74 6.72 0.72
N CYS A 266 -24.80 7.22 1.51
CA CYS A 266 -23.96 6.37 2.34
C CYS A 266 -24.78 5.55 3.34
N CYS A 267 -25.72 6.18 4.03
CA CYS A 267 -26.65 5.52 4.94
C CYS A 267 -27.50 4.46 4.22
N GLU A 268 -28.00 4.77 3.04
CA GLU A 268 -28.81 3.82 2.25
C GLU A 268 -27.96 2.63 1.77
N VAL A 269 -26.72 2.85 1.36
CA VAL A 269 -25.78 1.76 1.02
C VAL A 269 -25.51 0.90 2.25
N LEU A 270 -25.23 1.49 3.41
CA LEU A 270 -25.02 0.72 4.64
C LEU A 270 -26.24 -0.08 5.06
N LYS A 271 -27.47 0.44 4.86
CA LYS A 271 -28.71 -0.32 5.09
C LYS A 271 -28.80 -1.56 4.19
N LEU A 272 -28.37 -1.45 2.92
CA LEU A 272 -28.30 -2.61 2.00
C LEU A 272 -27.33 -3.67 2.50
N PHE A 273 -26.15 -3.29 2.97
CA PHE A 273 -25.18 -4.22 3.57
C PHE A 273 -25.71 -4.84 4.86
N LYS A 274 -26.33 -4.04 5.73
CA LYS A 274 -26.89 -4.50 7.00
C LYS A 274 -28.02 -5.51 6.82
N SER A 275 -28.89 -5.30 5.83
CA SER A 275 -29.96 -6.25 5.48
C SER A 275 -29.46 -7.40 4.58
N GLY A 276 -28.21 -7.36 4.18
CA GLY A 276 -27.58 -8.33 3.33
C GLY A 276 -27.05 -9.55 4.07
N VAL A 277 -26.45 -10.46 3.34
CA VAL A 277 -25.76 -11.63 3.86
C VAL A 277 -24.29 -11.58 3.50
N LEU A 278 -23.43 -11.74 4.49
CA LEU A 278 -21.99 -11.78 4.33
C LEU A 278 -21.49 -13.22 4.39
N ILE A 279 -20.81 -13.66 3.35
CA ILE A 279 -20.13 -14.95 3.27
C ILE A 279 -18.63 -14.66 3.36
N LEU A 280 -17.97 -15.11 4.43
CA LEU A 280 -16.54 -14.94 4.63
C LEU A 280 -15.78 -16.22 4.29
N ASP A 281 -14.75 -16.11 3.46
CA ASP A 281 -13.77 -17.18 3.22
C ASP A 281 -12.46 -16.85 3.92
N GLU A 282 -11.68 -17.87 4.36
CA GLU A 282 -10.44 -17.70 5.12
C GLU A 282 -10.60 -16.80 6.37
N VAL A 283 -11.56 -17.17 7.21
CA VAL A 283 -11.99 -16.37 8.38
C VAL A 283 -10.85 -16.11 9.38
N ASP A 284 -9.95 -17.05 9.56
CA ASP A 284 -8.74 -16.94 10.39
C ASP A 284 -7.80 -15.81 9.92
N LEU A 285 -7.71 -15.58 8.63
CA LEU A 285 -6.95 -14.48 8.06
C LEU A 285 -7.74 -13.16 8.11
N LEU A 286 -9.02 -13.21 7.73
CA LEU A 286 -9.85 -12.01 7.61
C LEU A 286 -10.19 -11.38 8.95
N LEU A 287 -10.44 -12.18 9.98
CA LEU A 287 -10.80 -11.70 11.32
C LEU A 287 -9.59 -11.49 12.23
N HIS A 288 -8.39 -11.79 11.77
CA HIS A 288 -7.17 -11.57 12.56
C HIS A 288 -6.96 -10.07 12.82
N PRO A 289 -6.86 -9.61 14.08
CA PRO A 289 -6.82 -8.20 14.43
C PRO A 289 -5.71 -7.44 13.70
N LEU A 290 -4.49 -7.97 13.75
CA LEU A 290 -3.30 -7.32 13.20
C LEU A 290 -3.13 -7.55 11.69
N LYS A 291 -3.46 -8.74 11.18
CA LYS A 291 -3.31 -9.03 9.74
C LYS A 291 -4.37 -8.35 8.89
N SER A 292 -5.51 -8.01 9.48
CA SER A 292 -6.66 -7.41 8.81
C SER A 292 -6.93 -5.97 9.26
N GLU A 293 -5.97 -5.29 9.87
CA GLU A 293 -6.10 -3.89 10.24
C GLU A 293 -6.11 -3.00 8.99
N LEU A 294 -7.03 -2.04 8.94
CA LEU A 294 -7.08 -0.98 7.95
C LEU A 294 -7.06 0.37 8.67
N ASN A 295 -6.02 1.14 8.43
CA ASN A 295 -5.90 2.49 8.94
C ASN A 295 -6.47 3.49 7.91
N TRP A 296 -7.23 4.46 8.41
CA TRP A 296 -7.89 5.48 7.61
C TRP A 296 -7.57 6.86 8.18
N PRO A 297 -6.68 7.62 7.54
CA PRO A 297 -6.32 8.95 8.00
C PRO A 297 -7.49 9.92 7.80
N ILE A 298 -7.70 10.81 8.77
CA ILE A 298 -8.77 11.80 8.77
C ILE A 298 -8.24 13.19 9.15
N GLY A 299 -9.02 14.23 8.85
CA GLY A 299 -8.61 15.60 9.12
C GLY A 299 -7.80 16.23 7.99
N ARG A 300 -7.22 17.39 8.25
CA ARG A 300 -6.34 18.09 7.31
C ARG A 300 -4.97 17.44 7.28
N LYS A 301 -4.35 17.49 6.13
CA LYS A 301 -2.92 17.18 6.02
C LYS A 301 -2.13 18.37 6.53
N GLU A 302 -1.13 18.10 7.32
CA GLU A 302 -0.20 19.08 7.85
C GLU A 302 1.23 18.68 7.49
N ALA A 303 2.06 19.67 7.26
CA ALA A 303 3.47 19.45 7.04
C ALA A 303 4.11 18.83 8.30
N LEU A 304 5.05 17.93 8.11
CA LEU A 304 5.80 17.34 9.23
C LEU A 304 6.63 18.41 9.93
N ASP A 305 6.83 18.26 11.24
CA ASP A 305 7.77 19.06 11.99
C ASP A 305 9.15 19.04 11.31
N PHE A 306 9.83 20.16 11.31
CA PHE A 306 11.13 20.38 10.66
C PHE A 306 11.14 20.26 9.13
N THR A 307 9.98 20.24 8.48
CA THR A 307 9.89 20.50 7.04
C THR A 307 10.26 21.96 6.75
N GLN A 308 9.73 22.88 7.56
CA GLN A 308 10.10 24.29 7.63
C GLN A 308 10.20 24.68 9.09
N SER A 309 11.34 25.18 9.53
CA SER A 309 11.57 25.65 10.88
C SER A 309 12.44 26.92 10.90
N SER A 310 12.59 27.56 12.04
CA SER A 310 13.53 28.68 12.21
C SER A 310 15.00 28.23 12.02
N LEU A 311 15.30 26.95 12.22
CA LEU A 311 16.62 26.34 12.09
C LEU A 311 16.97 25.95 10.65
N GLY A 312 16.03 25.99 9.75
CA GLY A 312 16.20 25.65 8.34
C GLY A 312 15.04 24.88 7.74
N SER A 313 15.12 24.65 6.43
CA SER A 313 14.16 23.87 5.66
C SER A 313 14.67 22.44 5.48
N GLY A 314 13.79 21.46 5.58
CA GLY A 314 14.11 20.07 5.26
C GLY A 314 14.92 19.30 6.31
N LEU A 315 15.10 19.84 7.52
CA LEU A 315 15.93 19.22 8.56
C LEU A 315 15.50 17.77 8.88
N ARG A 316 14.19 17.44 8.75
CA ARG A 316 13.68 16.10 9.08
C ARG A 316 14.28 15.01 8.20
N TRP A 317 14.40 15.26 6.91
CA TRP A 317 15.00 14.29 5.98
C TRP A 317 16.50 14.47 5.82
N ASP A 318 17.04 15.69 5.98
CA ASP A 318 18.49 15.94 6.02
C ASP A 318 19.17 15.15 7.13
N MET A 319 18.57 15.12 8.35
CA MET A 319 19.09 14.32 9.46
C MET A 319 19.12 12.82 9.14
N GLN A 320 18.11 12.32 8.45
CA GLN A 320 18.08 10.91 8.05
C GLN A 320 19.08 10.61 6.95
N TRP A 321 19.21 11.52 5.97
CA TRP A 321 20.23 11.41 4.93
C TRP A 321 21.64 11.33 5.55
N HIS A 322 21.95 12.25 6.42
CA HIS A 322 23.22 12.29 7.11
C HIS A 322 23.53 11.01 7.91
N LEU A 323 22.55 10.50 8.65
CA LEU A 323 22.72 9.26 9.39
C LEU A 323 22.94 8.04 8.47
N LEU A 324 22.18 7.95 7.38
CA LEU A 324 22.30 6.84 6.44
C LEU A 324 23.59 6.93 5.61
N ASP A 325 24.09 8.14 5.34
CA ASP A 325 25.33 8.35 4.58
C ASP A 325 26.54 7.70 5.23
N ALA A 326 26.61 7.66 6.56
CA ALA A 326 27.66 6.95 7.28
C ALA A 326 27.79 5.46 6.89
N PHE A 327 26.69 4.79 6.58
CA PHE A 327 26.72 3.41 6.13
C PHE A 327 27.20 3.27 4.69
N PHE A 328 26.88 4.23 3.82
CA PHE A 328 27.38 4.25 2.45
C PHE A 328 28.85 4.60 2.40
N TYR A 329 29.32 5.47 3.29
CA TYR A 329 30.75 5.76 3.45
C TYR A 329 31.57 4.50 3.73
N ALA A 330 31.08 3.60 4.58
CA ALA A 330 31.75 2.34 4.87
C ALA A 330 32.02 1.49 3.61
N LYS A 331 31.17 1.64 2.59
CA LYS A 331 31.32 0.92 1.31
C LYS A 331 32.15 1.69 0.28
N THR A 332 31.93 2.98 0.15
CA THR A 332 32.48 3.81 -0.95
C THR A 332 33.70 4.60 -0.57
N ARG A 333 33.92 4.83 0.73
CA ARG A 333 34.96 5.74 1.28
C ARG A 333 34.89 7.17 0.74
N LYS A 334 33.74 7.54 0.14
CA LYS A 334 33.46 8.90 -0.31
C LYS A 334 32.65 9.62 0.74
N MET A 335 33.11 10.79 1.16
CA MET A 335 32.47 11.62 2.17
C MET A 335 31.56 12.66 1.51
N SER A 336 30.48 13.07 2.20
CA SER A 336 29.66 14.20 1.77
C SER A 336 30.49 15.49 1.72
N VAL A 337 30.24 16.29 0.70
CA VAL A 337 30.98 17.56 0.46
C VAL A 337 30.97 18.51 1.64
N ALA A 338 29.86 18.52 2.39
CA ALA A 338 29.73 19.42 3.55
C ALA A 338 30.76 19.19 4.65
N PHE A 339 31.40 18.02 4.72
CA PHE A 339 32.35 17.63 5.77
C PHE A 339 33.73 17.23 5.20
N ASN A 340 34.00 17.41 3.92
CA ASN A 340 35.25 16.97 3.27
C ASN A 340 36.52 17.54 3.94
N ASP A 341 36.46 18.75 4.48
CA ASP A 341 37.59 19.43 5.10
C ASP A 341 37.71 19.15 6.60
N SER A 342 36.76 18.43 7.20
CA SER A 342 36.73 18.12 8.62
C SER A 342 37.52 16.86 8.94
N ARG A 343 38.68 17.01 9.63
CA ARG A 343 39.49 15.89 10.14
C ARG A 343 38.69 15.04 11.16
N GLU A 344 37.90 15.70 12.00
CA GLU A 344 37.06 15.05 13.00
C GLU A 344 35.96 14.17 12.33
N ALA A 345 35.29 14.71 11.32
CA ALA A 345 34.30 13.98 10.56
C ALA A 345 34.89 12.71 9.92
N LYS A 346 36.09 12.84 9.31
CA LYS A 346 36.78 11.71 8.71
C LYS A 346 37.12 10.64 9.75
N HIS A 347 37.67 11.05 10.92
CA HIS A 347 38.02 10.13 12.00
C HIS A 347 36.80 9.35 12.53
N ILE A 348 35.64 10.02 12.70
CA ILE A 348 34.40 9.38 13.15
C ILE A 348 33.89 8.40 12.09
N LEU A 349 33.87 8.81 10.82
CA LEU A 349 33.41 7.95 9.73
C LEU A 349 34.32 6.73 9.52
N ASP A 350 35.65 6.87 9.66
CA ASP A 350 36.58 5.74 9.58
C ASP A 350 36.36 4.76 10.75
N SER A 351 36.07 5.28 11.94
CA SER A 351 35.69 4.46 13.09
C SER A 351 34.38 3.70 12.87
N ILE A 352 33.36 4.38 12.34
CA ILE A 352 32.08 3.76 11.96
C ILE A 352 32.32 2.67 10.91
N ALA A 353 33.12 2.96 9.89
CA ALA A 353 33.40 2.02 8.81
C ALA A 353 34.12 0.76 9.32
N SER A 354 35.09 0.92 10.24
CA SER A 354 35.78 -0.21 10.87
C SER A 354 34.82 -1.11 11.67
N ILE A 355 33.90 -0.52 12.43
CA ILE A 355 32.90 -1.27 13.18
C ILE A 355 31.89 -1.95 12.24
N ILE A 356 31.47 -1.29 11.16
CA ILE A 356 30.57 -1.86 10.16
C ILE A 356 31.27 -3.06 9.48
N GLU A 357 32.52 -2.95 9.09
CA GLU A 357 33.29 -4.07 8.50
C GLU A 357 33.40 -5.26 9.47
N GLY A 358 33.67 -4.97 10.75
CA GLY A 358 33.65 -5.98 11.81
C GLY A 358 32.26 -6.63 11.95
N GLY A 359 31.21 -5.83 11.95
CA GLY A 359 29.83 -6.28 12.02
C GLY A 359 29.43 -7.16 10.82
N VAL A 360 29.89 -6.83 9.62
CA VAL A 360 29.65 -7.67 8.42
C VAL A 360 30.39 -9.01 8.52
N ARG A 361 31.67 -8.99 8.92
CA ARG A 361 32.44 -10.22 9.13
C ARG A 361 31.78 -11.15 10.15
N ASN A 362 31.24 -10.59 11.22
CA ASN A 362 30.59 -11.32 12.30
C ASN A 362 29.10 -11.58 12.06
N ARG A 363 28.57 -11.27 10.88
CA ARG A 363 27.16 -11.42 10.51
C ARG A 363 26.17 -10.68 11.44
N HIS A 364 26.57 -9.55 11.96
CA HIS A 364 25.72 -8.65 12.73
C HIS A 364 25.04 -7.61 11.85
N LEU A 365 25.63 -7.33 10.69
CA LEU A 365 25.16 -6.38 9.67
C LEU A 365 25.42 -6.96 8.28
N GLN A 366 24.53 -6.66 7.33
CA GLN A 366 24.70 -6.95 5.91
C GLN A 366 24.66 -5.63 5.14
N ILE A 367 25.49 -5.47 4.11
CA ILE A 367 25.51 -4.25 3.27
C ILE A 367 25.04 -4.59 1.85
N THR A 368 25.22 -5.82 1.39
CA THR A 368 24.93 -6.25 0.03
C THR A 368 23.92 -7.41 0.05
N PRO A 369 22.86 -7.41 -0.76
CA PRO A 369 22.46 -6.38 -1.74
C PRO A 369 21.94 -5.10 -1.10
N HIS A 370 21.38 -5.16 0.11
CA HIS A 370 20.82 -4.05 0.86
C HIS A 370 21.44 -3.98 2.26
N LEU A 371 21.34 -2.79 2.87
CA LEU A 371 21.76 -2.55 4.24
C LEU A 371 20.75 -3.16 5.21
N VAL A 372 21.15 -4.22 5.93
CA VAL A 372 20.29 -4.96 6.86
C VAL A 372 20.97 -5.14 8.21
N LEU A 373 20.27 -4.76 9.27
CA LEU A 373 20.71 -4.98 10.65
C LEU A 373 20.18 -6.33 11.15
N LEU A 374 21.07 -7.26 11.40
CA LEU A 374 20.77 -8.62 11.86
C LEU A 374 20.81 -8.76 13.38
N ASN A 375 21.65 -7.95 14.06
CA ASN A 375 21.84 -8.00 15.50
C ASN A 375 21.63 -6.62 16.16
N LYS A 376 20.54 -6.48 16.90
CA LYS A 376 20.22 -5.23 17.62
C LYS A 376 21.18 -4.92 18.79
N LYS A 377 21.79 -5.93 19.42
CA LYS A 377 22.75 -5.70 20.49
C LYS A 377 23.99 -5.00 19.93
N PHE A 378 24.54 -5.51 18.82
CA PHE A 378 25.64 -4.88 18.10
C PHE A 378 25.34 -3.40 17.75
N TYR A 379 24.13 -3.11 17.26
CA TYR A 379 23.75 -1.75 16.98
C TYR A 379 23.81 -0.86 18.24
N ASN A 380 23.23 -1.33 19.34
CA ASN A 380 23.14 -0.52 20.57
C ASN A 380 24.47 -0.33 21.29
N SER A 381 25.35 -1.37 21.29
CA SER A 381 26.64 -1.30 21.99
C SER A 381 27.73 -0.59 21.20
N ASP A 382 27.83 -0.90 19.90
CA ASP A 382 29.02 -0.54 19.13
C ASP A 382 28.73 0.60 18.12
N LEU A 383 27.60 0.55 17.43
CA LEU A 383 27.31 1.44 16.32
C LEU A 383 26.59 2.73 16.75
N LYS A 384 25.58 2.63 17.60
CA LYS A 384 24.77 3.78 18.03
C LYS A 384 25.57 4.91 18.68
N PRO A 385 26.57 4.66 19.55
CA PRO A 385 27.35 5.74 20.12
C PRO A 385 28.15 6.53 19.10
N LEU A 386 28.69 5.89 18.10
CA LEU A 386 29.42 6.55 17.01
C LEU A 386 28.49 7.29 16.05
N LEU A 387 27.33 6.71 15.73
CA LEU A 387 26.30 7.41 14.96
C LEU A 387 25.81 8.66 15.70
N ALA A 388 25.72 8.62 17.03
CA ALA A 388 25.37 9.81 17.82
C ALA A 388 26.44 10.90 17.74
N ARG A 389 27.72 10.54 17.73
CA ARG A 389 28.83 11.51 17.50
C ARG A 389 28.77 12.09 16.09
N TRP A 390 28.56 11.23 15.08
CA TRP A 390 28.39 11.65 13.70
C TRP A 390 27.23 12.62 13.55
N HIS A 391 26.10 12.30 14.17
CA HIS A 391 24.92 13.15 14.15
C HIS A 391 25.11 14.46 14.88
N LEU A 392 25.87 14.46 15.98
CA LEU A 392 26.21 15.68 16.73
C LEU A 392 27.01 16.68 15.88
N LEU A 393 27.93 16.21 15.05
CA LEU A 393 28.65 17.09 14.11
C LEU A 393 27.68 17.82 13.17
N TYR A 394 26.68 17.09 12.64
CA TYR A 394 25.65 17.70 11.81
C TYR A 394 24.86 18.76 12.58
N LEU A 395 24.43 18.46 13.80
CA LEU A 395 23.68 19.40 14.62
C LEU A 395 24.52 20.65 14.94
N ARG A 396 25.82 20.50 15.18
CA ARG A 396 26.76 21.63 15.37
C ARG A 396 26.87 22.48 14.10
N HIS A 397 26.95 21.86 12.95
CA HIS A 397 26.92 22.54 11.64
C HIS A 397 25.62 23.34 11.46
N LYS A 398 24.48 22.83 11.95
CA LYS A 398 23.18 23.52 11.99
C LYS A 398 23.03 24.49 13.17
N ARG A 399 24.14 24.93 13.79
CA ARG A 399 24.20 25.94 14.84
C ARG A 399 23.51 25.56 16.16
N LEU A 400 23.56 24.28 16.54
CA LEU A 400 23.12 23.86 17.87
C LEU A 400 23.94 24.63 18.94
N PRO A 401 23.31 25.25 19.97
CA PRO A 401 24.01 25.97 21.05
C PRO A 401 25.05 25.10 21.76
N LEU A 402 26.06 25.76 22.32
CA LEU A 402 27.15 25.09 23.02
C LEU A 402 26.64 24.50 24.35
N VAL A 403 26.41 23.22 24.36
CA VAL A 403 26.19 22.36 25.52
C VAL A 403 27.26 21.27 25.45
N GLU A 404 27.71 20.77 26.58
CA GLU A 404 28.74 19.73 26.63
C GLU A 404 28.35 18.52 25.81
N ASP A 405 29.23 18.09 24.90
CA ASP A 405 28.95 17.01 23.93
C ASP A 405 28.57 15.69 24.60
N LYS A 406 29.16 15.42 25.77
CA LYS A 406 28.85 14.25 26.57
C LYS A 406 27.36 14.21 26.96
N HIS A 407 26.79 15.33 27.38
CA HIS A 407 25.37 15.41 27.76
C HIS A 407 24.47 15.28 26.55
N LEU A 408 24.82 15.87 25.40
CA LEU A 408 24.08 15.77 24.16
C LEU A 408 24.06 14.33 23.63
N ILE A 409 25.22 13.66 23.59
CA ILE A 409 25.36 12.27 23.16
C ILE A 409 24.57 11.35 24.11
N THR A 410 24.66 11.56 25.41
CA THR A 410 23.91 10.78 26.41
C THR A 410 22.39 10.95 26.20
N TYR A 411 21.96 12.20 26.01
CA TYR A 411 20.53 12.47 25.73
C TYR A 411 20.05 11.82 24.44
N MET A 412 20.79 11.94 23.34
CA MET A 412 20.44 11.33 22.05
C MET A 412 20.42 9.79 22.11
N THR A 413 21.26 9.16 22.94
CA THR A 413 21.35 7.69 23.01
C THR A 413 20.43 7.06 24.05
N GLN A 414 20.04 7.77 25.11
CA GLN A 414 19.25 7.25 26.24
C GLN A 414 17.91 7.96 26.42
N GLY A 415 17.74 9.17 25.87
CA GLY A 415 16.53 9.98 26.01
C GLY A 415 16.32 10.59 27.38
N TYR A 416 15.18 11.20 27.60
CA TYR A 416 14.80 11.88 28.84
C TYR A 416 14.69 10.96 30.08
N LYS A 417 14.56 9.65 29.86
CA LYS A 417 14.53 8.63 30.94
C LYS A 417 15.91 8.13 31.35
N GLY A 418 16.96 8.55 30.66
CA GLY A 418 18.33 8.16 30.94
C GLY A 418 18.96 8.94 32.11
N ASP A 419 20.10 9.52 31.87
CA ASP A 419 20.82 10.30 32.89
C ASP A 419 20.12 11.64 33.20
N ARG A 420 19.74 11.83 34.46
CA ARG A 420 19.06 13.05 34.94
C ARG A 420 19.96 14.29 34.83
N GLN A 421 21.28 14.14 35.00
CA GLN A 421 22.22 15.27 34.87
C GLN A 421 22.26 15.75 33.43
N ALA A 422 22.41 14.85 32.48
CA ALA A 422 22.39 15.17 31.05
C ALA A 422 21.06 15.81 30.65
N THR A 423 19.91 15.24 31.09
CA THR A 423 18.60 15.77 30.80
C THR A 423 18.40 17.19 31.32
N ASN A 424 18.82 17.48 32.56
CA ASN A 424 18.71 18.82 33.15
C ASN A 424 19.66 19.81 32.46
N ALA A 425 20.91 19.43 32.19
CA ALA A 425 21.86 20.29 31.47
C ALA A 425 21.35 20.71 30.10
N VAL A 426 20.75 19.75 29.34
CA VAL A 426 20.21 20.00 28.03
C VAL A 426 18.93 20.85 28.09
N SER A 427 18.00 20.54 28.99
CA SER A 427 16.71 21.26 29.10
C SER A 427 16.82 22.69 29.58
N VAL A 428 17.84 23.02 30.41
CA VAL A 428 18.09 24.38 30.88
C VAL A 428 18.76 25.23 29.81
N SER A 429 19.60 24.64 28.96
CA SER A 429 20.43 25.36 28.01
C SER A 429 19.80 25.55 26.63
N LEU A 430 18.75 24.79 26.28
CA LEU A 430 18.14 24.80 24.96
C LEU A 430 16.69 25.27 24.99
N ASN A 431 16.28 25.97 23.92
CA ASN A 431 14.90 26.33 23.73
C ASN A 431 14.05 25.16 23.24
N ASP A 432 12.72 25.32 23.20
CA ASP A 432 11.77 24.28 22.84
C ASP A 432 12.01 23.69 21.43
N GLU A 433 12.47 24.49 20.47
CA GLU A 433 12.73 24.05 19.11
C GLU A 433 13.96 23.14 19.02
N TYR A 434 15.06 23.51 19.69
CA TYR A 434 16.22 22.63 19.78
C TYR A 434 15.96 21.37 20.60
N MET A 435 15.10 21.47 21.63
CA MET A 435 14.66 20.29 22.39
C MET A 435 13.84 19.33 21.51
N LYS A 436 12.93 19.84 20.69
CA LYS A 436 12.20 19.02 19.71
C LYS A 436 13.14 18.36 18.70
N MET A 437 14.16 19.08 18.22
CA MET A 437 15.16 18.55 17.32
C MET A 437 16.00 17.44 17.96
N LEU A 438 16.40 17.57 19.21
CA LEU A 438 17.11 16.53 19.97
C LEU A 438 16.21 15.32 20.25
N ASN A 439 14.93 15.53 20.54
CA ASN A 439 13.97 14.44 20.68
C ASN A 439 13.82 13.66 19.36
N LEU A 440 13.73 14.36 18.24
CA LEU A 440 13.71 13.73 16.93
C LEU A 440 15.02 12.96 16.67
N SER A 441 16.17 13.53 17.02
CA SER A 441 17.49 12.87 16.92
C SER A 441 17.55 11.60 17.77
N HIS A 442 17.01 11.64 18.99
CA HIS A 442 16.88 10.46 19.84
C HIS A 442 16.01 9.39 19.18
N ASP A 443 14.85 9.76 18.66
CA ASP A 443 13.92 8.83 18.00
C ASP A 443 14.55 8.23 16.74
N LEU A 444 15.28 9.02 15.95
CA LEU A 444 16.01 8.56 14.78
C LEU A 444 17.07 7.52 15.16
N LEU A 445 17.89 7.77 16.18
CA LEU A 445 18.97 6.88 16.58
C LEU A 445 18.48 5.63 17.33
N CYS A 446 17.50 5.76 18.22
CA CYS A 446 17.10 4.68 19.13
C CYS A 446 15.97 3.81 18.58
N HIS A 447 15.08 4.39 17.78
CA HIS A 447 13.88 3.73 17.32
C HIS A 447 13.85 3.56 15.81
N PHE A 448 14.12 4.61 15.06
CA PHE A 448 13.95 4.62 13.61
C PHE A 448 15.02 3.81 12.87
N VAL A 449 16.31 4.12 13.03
CA VAL A 449 17.38 3.44 12.29
C VAL A 449 17.39 1.93 12.54
N PRO A 450 17.35 1.43 13.79
CA PRO A 450 17.35 -0.01 14.03
C PRO A 450 16.05 -0.68 13.56
N PHE A 451 14.93 0.05 13.53
CA PHE A 451 13.68 -0.46 13.01
C PHE A 451 13.70 -0.56 11.48
N LEU A 452 14.11 0.51 10.80
CA LEU A 452 14.24 0.56 9.36
C LEU A 452 15.16 -0.54 8.85
N LEU A 453 16.38 -0.59 9.36
CA LEU A 453 17.39 -1.55 8.93
C LEU A 453 17.05 -3.00 9.30
N GLY A 454 16.35 -3.23 10.40
CA GLY A 454 15.93 -4.58 10.80
C GLY A 454 14.71 -5.10 10.07
N LYS A 455 13.89 -4.22 9.44
CA LYS A 455 12.71 -4.64 8.68
C LYS A 455 12.98 -4.89 7.20
N ILE A 456 13.97 -4.25 6.64
CA ILE A 456 14.36 -4.38 5.23
C ILE A 456 14.66 -5.82 4.81
N ASP A 457 15.07 -6.65 5.77
CA ASP A 457 15.28 -8.09 5.57
C ASP A 457 14.01 -8.85 5.09
N ARG A 458 12.84 -8.35 5.45
CA ARG A 458 11.55 -9.02 5.20
C ARG A 458 10.69 -8.32 4.15
N VAL A 459 11.10 -7.17 3.70
CA VAL A 459 10.31 -6.31 2.81
C VAL A 459 11.21 -5.82 1.69
N GLY A 460 10.96 -6.29 0.49
CA GLY A 460 11.52 -5.66 -0.70
C GLY A 460 10.96 -4.22 -0.81
N PHE A 461 11.76 -3.30 -1.26
CA PHE A 461 11.34 -1.92 -1.50
C PHE A 461 12.00 -1.42 -2.79
N GLY A 462 11.41 -0.42 -3.41
CA GLY A 462 11.96 0.18 -4.61
C GLY A 462 11.07 1.28 -5.16
N LEU A 463 11.52 1.92 -6.19
CA LEU A 463 10.78 2.93 -6.94
C LEU A 463 9.93 2.25 -8.01
N LEU A 464 8.77 2.83 -8.33
CA LEU A 464 7.99 2.38 -9.48
C LEU A 464 8.78 2.62 -10.76
N THR A 465 8.86 1.61 -11.62
CA THR A 465 9.51 1.72 -12.93
C THR A 465 8.67 2.58 -13.87
N GLU A 466 9.28 3.08 -14.95
CA GLU A 466 8.54 3.83 -15.99
C GLU A 466 7.45 2.98 -16.66
N ALA A 467 7.67 1.69 -16.77
CA ALA A 467 6.66 0.76 -17.28
C ALA A 467 5.48 0.64 -16.31
N ASP A 468 5.74 0.55 -15.00
CA ASP A 468 4.71 0.53 -13.98
C ASP A 468 3.91 1.85 -13.94
N ILE A 469 4.58 2.98 -14.15
CA ILE A 469 3.95 4.29 -14.23
C ILE A 469 3.03 4.39 -15.44
N LYS A 470 3.46 3.88 -16.61
CA LYS A 470 2.64 3.87 -17.83
C LYS A 470 1.43 2.93 -17.74
N LEU A 471 1.56 1.83 -17.02
CA LEU A 471 0.49 0.86 -16.77
C LEU A 471 -0.43 1.26 -15.61
N SER A 472 -0.01 2.23 -14.81
CA SER A 472 -0.75 2.65 -13.63
C SER A 472 -1.96 3.52 -13.99
N ASP A 473 -3.02 3.39 -13.20
CA ASP A 473 -4.22 4.23 -13.28
C ASP A 473 -3.82 5.72 -13.15
N PRO A 474 -4.25 6.63 -14.04
CA PRO A 474 -4.00 8.07 -13.94
C PRO A 474 -4.47 8.71 -12.62
N LYS A 475 -5.22 7.99 -11.81
CA LYS A 475 -5.63 8.40 -10.46
C LYS A 475 -4.60 8.15 -9.36
N ILE A 476 -3.44 7.56 -9.69
CA ILE A 476 -2.40 7.32 -8.68
C ILE A 476 -1.80 8.65 -8.24
N SER A 477 -1.79 8.86 -6.94
CA SER A 477 -1.23 10.06 -6.31
C SER A 477 0.27 10.21 -6.67
N ILE A 478 0.69 11.44 -6.95
CA ILE A 478 2.10 11.80 -7.20
C ILE A 478 3.00 11.31 -6.06
N THR A 479 2.54 11.35 -4.81
CA THR A 479 3.27 10.84 -3.66
C THR A 479 3.70 9.39 -3.81
N ARG A 480 2.87 8.56 -4.42
CA ARG A 480 3.15 7.14 -4.65
C ARG A 480 4.15 6.89 -5.78
N LEU A 481 4.26 7.82 -6.70
CA LEU A 481 5.21 7.76 -7.81
C LEU A 481 6.62 8.18 -7.38
N LEU A 482 6.73 9.11 -6.44
CA LEU A 482 7.98 9.73 -6.02
C LEU A 482 8.63 9.06 -4.81
N THR A 483 7.84 8.37 -3.97
CA THR A 483 8.35 7.71 -2.77
C THR A 483 8.52 6.21 -2.97
N ALA A 484 9.44 5.62 -2.22
CA ALA A 484 9.63 4.18 -2.24
C ALA A 484 8.39 3.44 -1.74
N VAL A 485 8.02 2.39 -2.47
CA VAL A 485 6.93 1.50 -2.11
C VAL A 485 7.52 0.21 -1.57
N PRO A 486 7.19 -0.20 -0.33
CA PRO A 486 7.62 -1.50 0.15
C PRO A 486 6.88 -2.60 -0.61
N PHE A 487 7.64 -3.51 -1.20
CA PHE A 487 7.14 -4.73 -1.83
C PHE A 487 7.04 -5.82 -0.80
N VAL A 488 5.86 -6.43 -0.70
CA VAL A 488 5.64 -7.58 0.17
C VAL A 488 5.43 -8.79 -0.71
N GLY A 489 6.04 -9.91 -0.32
CA GLY A 489 5.85 -11.18 -0.99
C GLY A 489 4.36 -11.52 -1.12
N LYS A 490 3.99 -12.25 -2.16
CA LYS A 490 2.60 -12.53 -2.57
C LYS A 490 1.69 -13.08 -1.46
N ASP A 491 2.26 -13.63 -0.39
CA ASP A 491 1.52 -14.34 0.65
C ASP A 491 1.18 -13.51 1.89
N VAL A 492 1.69 -12.27 1.98
CA VAL A 492 1.42 -11.39 3.12
C VAL A 492 0.94 -10.03 2.63
N PRO A 493 -0.34 -9.69 2.77
CA PRO A 493 -0.81 -8.36 2.44
C PRO A 493 -0.14 -7.33 3.35
N SER A 494 0.67 -6.46 2.77
CA SER A 494 1.37 -5.40 3.49
C SER A 494 0.41 -4.25 3.80
N ARG A 495 -0.07 -4.22 5.02
CA ARG A 495 -0.96 -3.16 5.50
C ARG A 495 -0.22 -2.06 6.25
N ALA A 496 0.94 -2.40 6.76
CA ALA A 496 1.83 -1.43 7.41
C ALA A 496 2.41 -0.41 6.44
N SER A 497 2.46 -0.72 5.13
CA SER A 497 3.14 0.11 4.14
C SER A 497 2.39 1.37 3.75
N GLN A 498 1.06 1.35 3.73
CA GLN A 498 0.28 2.54 3.35
C GLN A 498 0.24 3.60 4.46
N PHE A 499 0.57 3.23 5.68
CA PHE A 499 0.55 4.08 6.87
C PHE A 499 1.82 3.92 7.70
N SER A 500 2.91 3.59 7.05
CA SER A 500 4.24 3.64 7.66
C SER A 500 4.44 5.02 8.26
N GLN A 501 5.11 5.08 9.39
CA GLN A 501 5.55 6.37 9.93
C GLN A 501 6.28 7.14 8.83
N PRO A 502 6.05 8.44 8.69
CA PRO A 502 6.67 9.23 7.61
C PRO A 502 8.18 9.06 7.55
N ASP A 503 8.83 8.95 8.70
CA ASP A 503 10.27 8.72 8.79
C ASP A 503 10.71 7.40 8.13
N VAL A 504 9.88 6.35 8.20
CA VAL A 504 10.16 5.09 7.49
C VAL A 504 10.07 5.27 5.98
N VAL A 505 9.09 6.04 5.51
CA VAL A 505 8.95 6.33 4.07
C VAL A 505 10.12 7.19 3.59
N ILE A 506 10.54 8.20 4.36
CA ILE A 506 11.71 9.03 4.05
C ILE A 506 12.95 8.13 3.94
N GLY A 507 13.23 7.32 4.96
CA GLY A 507 14.41 6.47 4.97
C GLY A 507 14.42 5.42 3.86
N LEU A 508 13.28 4.76 3.59
CA LEU A 508 13.15 3.82 2.46
C LEU A 508 13.36 4.51 1.11
N THR A 509 12.88 5.74 0.96
CA THR A 509 13.04 6.52 -0.26
C THR A 509 14.51 6.90 -0.46
N ILE A 510 15.19 7.36 0.59
CA ILE A 510 16.64 7.63 0.54
C ILE A 510 17.39 6.37 0.12
N LEU A 511 17.12 5.23 0.75
CA LEU A 511 17.79 3.97 0.42
C LEU A 511 17.51 3.52 -1.00
N ALA A 512 16.26 3.62 -1.48
CA ALA A 512 15.91 3.24 -2.84
C ALA A 512 16.69 4.05 -3.86
N TYR A 513 16.68 5.38 -3.75
CA TYR A 513 17.43 6.24 -4.66
C TYR A 513 18.96 6.06 -4.55
N ARG A 514 19.49 5.79 -3.37
CA ARG A 514 20.92 5.50 -3.19
C ARG A 514 21.34 4.16 -3.83
N TYR A 515 20.45 3.17 -3.90
CA TYR A 515 20.73 1.87 -4.54
C TYR A 515 20.42 1.88 -6.04
N GLU A 516 19.27 2.36 -6.44
CA GLU A 516 18.78 2.31 -7.81
C GLU A 516 19.30 3.50 -8.66
N GLY A 517 19.48 4.65 -8.03
CA GLY A 517 19.77 5.92 -8.67
C GLY A 517 18.51 6.64 -9.11
N LEU A 518 18.68 7.84 -9.69
CA LEU A 518 17.61 8.61 -10.32
C LEU A 518 17.03 7.83 -11.51
N ARG A 519 15.70 7.87 -11.69
CA ARG A 519 15.07 7.46 -12.95
C ARG A 519 15.34 8.53 -14.02
N PHE A 520 15.28 8.15 -15.29
CA PHE A 520 15.50 9.11 -16.38
C PHE A 520 14.49 10.28 -16.34
N SER A 521 13.23 9.97 -16.01
CA SER A 521 12.19 10.99 -15.82
C SER A 521 12.50 11.96 -14.67
N ASP A 522 13.02 11.45 -13.54
CA ASP A 522 13.41 12.24 -12.39
C ASP A 522 14.59 13.17 -12.73
N PHE A 523 15.58 12.62 -13.43
CA PHE A 523 16.73 13.35 -13.92
C PHE A 523 16.33 14.47 -14.91
N LYS A 524 15.43 14.18 -15.84
CA LYS A 524 14.92 15.18 -16.79
C LYS A 524 14.21 16.33 -16.07
N SER A 525 13.42 16.01 -15.04
CA SER A 525 12.75 17.02 -14.20
C SER A 525 13.77 17.87 -13.44
N LEU A 526 14.79 17.23 -12.86
CA LEU A 526 15.89 17.90 -12.15
C LEU A 526 16.62 18.90 -13.05
N ILE A 527 17.03 18.49 -14.25
CA ILE A 527 17.76 19.36 -15.18
C ILE A 527 16.88 20.52 -15.68
N ASN A 528 15.61 20.26 -15.97
CA ASN A 528 14.68 21.32 -16.38
C ASN A 528 14.54 22.41 -15.32
N GLU A 529 14.37 22.03 -14.04
CA GLU A 529 14.26 23.01 -12.96
C GLU A 529 15.58 23.75 -12.70
N MET A 530 16.70 23.05 -12.78
CA MET A 530 18.00 23.72 -12.68
C MET A 530 18.20 24.77 -13.78
N ARG A 531 17.69 24.52 -14.98
CA ARG A 531 17.70 25.51 -16.09
C ARG A 531 16.76 26.68 -15.82
N GLU A 532 15.56 26.42 -15.27
CA GLU A 532 14.64 27.49 -14.87
C GLU A 532 15.27 28.39 -13.79
N PHE A 533 15.96 27.80 -12.81
CA PHE A 533 16.71 28.57 -11.82
C PHE A 533 17.86 29.33 -12.47
N LEU A 534 18.62 28.71 -13.36
CA LEU A 534 19.70 29.35 -14.08
C LEU A 534 19.21 30.59 -14.83
N ASP A 535 18.03 30.52 -15.49
CA ASP A 535 17.48 31.65 -16.24
C ASP A 535 16.98 32.76 -15.27
N SER A 536 16.62 32.46 -14.06
CA SER A 536 16.20 33.41 -13.02
C SER A 536 17.38 34.09 -12.30
N GLU A 537 18.56 33.48 -12.31
CA GLU A 537 19.78 33.99 -11.65
C GLU A 537 20.42 35.11 -12.44
N VAL A 538 21.10 36.03 -11.75
CA VAL A 538 21.75 37.23 -12.34
C VAL A 538 23.24 36.99 -12.46
N GLY A 539 23.85 37.50 -13.51
CA GLY A 539 25.29 37.42 -13.77
C GLY A 539 25.66 36.55 -14.99
N PRO A 540 26.93 36.41 -15.30
CA PRO A 540 27.41 35.55 -16.38
C PRO A 540 26.99 34.09 -16.19
N TYR A 541 26.53 33.41 -17.23
CA TYR A 541 25.98 32.05 -17.12
C TYR A 541 26.93 31.06 -16.41
N ARG A 542 28.24 31.15 -16.65
CA ARG A 542 29.23 30.26 -16.01
C ARG A 542 29.38 30.48 -14.52
N LYS A 543 29.16 31.71 -14.01
CA LYS A 543 29.29 32.07 -12.58
C LYS A 543 28.00 31.91 -11.81
N ARG A 544 26.89 31.58 -12.44
CA ARG A 544 25.60 31.40 -11.79
C ARG A 544 25.60 30.17 -10.86
N PRO A 545 24.99 30.24 -9.68
CA PRO A 545 24.99 29.14 -8.70
C PRO A 545 24.53 27.79 -9.25
N SER A 546 23.49 27.79 -10.10
CA SER A 546 22.99 26.56 -10.74
C SER A 546 23.98 25.94 -11.72
N ALA A 547 24.67 26.76 -12.53
CA ALA A 547 25.70 26.28 -13.43
C ALA A 547 26.91 25.71 -12.67
N GLN A 548 27.36 26.40 -11.63
CA GLN A 548 28.49 25.95 -10.81
C GLN A 548 28.15 24.65 -10.06
N ARG A 549 26.92 24.51 -9.54
CA ARG A 549 26.46 23.29 -8.89
C ARG A 549 26.47 22.11 -9.86
N TYR A 550 25.92 22.30 -11.04
CA TYR A 550 25.92 21.28 -12.10
C TYR A 550 27.34 20.88 -12.50
N ALA A 551 28.22 21.86 -12.74
CA ALA A 551 29.61 21.60 -13.08
C ALA A 551 30.35 20.84 -11.97
N LYS A 552 30.13 21.19 -10.70
CA LYS A 552 30.67 20.47 -9.56
C LYS A 552 30.18 19.01 -9.53
N TRP A 553 28.92 18.75 -9.83
CA TRP A 553 28.40 17.38 -9.92
C TRP A 553 29.08 16.55 -10.99
N ILE A 554 29.30 17.14 -12.19
CA ILE A 554 29.99 16.47 -13.28
C ILE A 554 31.43 16.09 -12.87
N VAL A 555 32.16 17.03 -12.26
CA VAL A 555 33.53 16.79 -11.78
C VAL A 555 33.56 15.71 -10.71
N MET A 556 32.65 15.76 -9.73
CA MET A 556 32.52 14.75 -8.68
C MET A 556 32.17 13.35 -9.19
N ALA A 557 31.42 13.29 -10.31
CA ALA A 557 31.11 12.04 -10.99
C ALA A 557 32.27 11.53 -11.89
N GLY A 558 33.39 12.28 -11.97
CA GLY A 558 34.57 11.93 -12.76
C GLY A 558 34.54 12.43 -14.22
N GLY A 559 33.55 13.28 -14.54
CA GLY A 559 33.47 13.94 -15.87
C GLY A 559 34.17 15.28 -15.92
N LYS A 560 34.28 15.83 -17.11
CA LYS A 560 34.80 17.20 -17.37
C LYS A 560 33.73 18.02 -18.05
N VAL A 561 33.62 19.30 -17.65
CA VAL A 561 32.67 20.23 -18.28
C VAL A 561 33.39 20.99 -19.37
N ARG A 562 32.81 21.02 -20.54
CA ARG A 562 33.35 21.71 -21.73
C ARG A 562 33.51 23.20 -21.47
N GLY A 563 34.71 23.75 -21.81
CA GLY A 563 35.01 25.16 -21.66
C GLY A 563 35.32 25.63 -20.23
N MET A 564 35.41 24.72 -19.23
CA MET A 564 36.00 25.01 -17.95
C MET A 564 37.46 24.57 -17.95
N LYS A 565 38.36 25.53 -17.90
CA LYS A 565 39.79 25.26 -17.64
C LYS A 565 39.94 24.72 -16.23
N GLY A 566 40.79 23.70 -16.05
CA GLY A 566 41.15 23.20 -14.69
C GLY A 566 41.74 24.34 -13.87
N ASP A 567 41.67 24.20 -12.56
CA ASP A 567 42.10 25.12 -11.50
C ASP A 567 43.66 25.23 -11.45
N ASP A 568 44.33 25.22 -12.61
CA ASP A 568 45.76 25.53 -12.71
C ASP A 568 45.86 27.04 -12.90
N GLY A 569 46.09 27.73 -11.79
CA GLY A 569 46.16 29.15 -11.61
C GLY A 569 46.80 29.91 -12.79
N ASP A 570 46.00 30.53 -13.62
CA ASP A 570 46.33 31.71 -14.35
C ASP A 570 45.06 32.56 -14.61
N ASP A 571 44.93 33.61 -13.80
CA ASP A 571 43.92 34.66 -13.98
C ASP A 571 44.28 35.50 -15.23
N SER A 572 43.87 35.03 -16.40
CA SER A 572 43.81 35.90 -17.55
C SER A 572 42.33 36.16 -17.88
N ASP A 573 41.95 37.41 -17.60
CA ASP A 573 40.65 38.01 -17.97
C ASP A 573 40.47 38.03 -19.52
N ASP A 574 39.95 36.97 -20.07
CA ASP A 574 39.41 37.00 -21.45
C ASP A 574 37.89 37.11 -21.41
N GLU A 575 37.45 38.37 -21.44
CA GLU A 575 36.01 38.77 -21.32
C GLU A 575 35.21 38.64 -22.62
N ASP A 576 35.62 38.01 -23.69
CA ASP A 576 34.83 37.97 -24.93
C ASP A 576 34.91 36.64 -25.69
N GLU A 577 34.25 35.61 -25.21
CA GLU A 577 33.79 34.52 -26.06
C GLU A 577 32.25 34.45 -26.09
N SER A 578 31.66 34.90 -27.20
CA SER A 578 30.23 34.72 -27.46
C SER A 578 29.87 33.23 -27.55
N PRO A 579 28.66 32.82 -27.15
CA PRO A 579 28.22 31.42 -27.17
C PRO A 579 28.30 30.76 -28.55
N GLU A 580 28.32 31.56 -29.62
CA GLU A 580 28.37 31.11 -31.04
C GLU A 580 29.75 30.57 -31.45
N ASN A 581 30.83 31.08 -30.87
CA ASN A 581 32.20 30.62 -31.22
C ASN A 581 32.58 29.28 -30.59
N THR A 582 31.90 28.88 -29.53
CA THR A 582 32.13 27.60 -28.85
C THR A 582 31.44 26.41 -29.57
N LEU A 583 30.43 26.67 -30.38
CA LEU A 583 29.67 25.66 -31.13
C LEU A 583 30.31 25.17 -32.42
N ALA A 584 31.18 25.97 -33.03
CA ALA A 584 31.73 25.70 -34.39
C ALA A 584 32.85 24.66 -34.42
N GLY A 585 33.43 24.25 -33.30
CA GLY A 585 34.55 23.32 -33.19
C GLY A 585 34.25 21.88 -32.84
N ILE A 586 32.97 21.45 -32.87
CA ILE A 586 32.56 20.25 -32.15
C ILE A 586 31.86 19.24 -33.05
N VAL A 587 32.60 18.46 -33.74
CA VAL A 587 32.14 17.20 -34.35
C VAL A 587 33.17 16.12 -34.00
N GLY A 588 32.88 15.28 -33.04
CA GLY A 588 33.67 14.12 -32.65
C GLY A 588 32.82 13.14 -31.85
N GLU A 589 33.01 11.83 -32.04
CA GLU A 589 32.35 10.78 -31.30
C GLU A 589 32.65 10.88 -29.79
N TRP A 590 31.60 10.83 -28.94
CA TRP A 590 31.68 11.01 -27.52
C TRP A 590 31.89 9.67 -26.80
N GLY A 591 32.99 9.55 -26.09
CA GLY A 591 33.22 8.45 -25.12
C GLY A 591 32.82 8.85 -23.69
N PRO A 592 32.69 7.89 -22.76
CA PRO A 592 32.28 8.15 -21.38
C PRO A 592 33.25 8.98 -20.53
N SER A 593 34.43 9.32 -21.07
CA SER A 593 35.43 10.19 -20.47
C SER A 593 35.48 11.60 -21.08
N ASP A 594 34.59 11.91 -22.04
CA ASP A 594 34.65 13.15 -22.78
C ASP A 594 33.94 14.32 -22.06
N GLU A 595 34.26 15.54 -22.51
CA GLU A 595 33.73 16.78 -21.93
C GLU A 595 32.21 16.86 -22.10
N ILE A 596 31.51 17.15 -21.02
CA ILE A 596 30.06 17.27 -20.97
C ILE A 596 29.65 18.74 -21.19
N TRP A 597 28.52 18.94 -21.86
CA TRP A 597 27.96 20.25 -22.05
C TRP A 597 27.68 20.98 -20.73
N PRO A 598 28.07 22.26 -20.60
CA PRO A 598 27.64 23.06 -19.46
C PRO A 598 26.12 23.23 -19.46
N LEU A 599 25.52 23.46 -18.27
CA LEU A 599 24.07 23.47 -18.05
C LEU A 599 23.32 24.43 -19.03
N TYR A 600 23.91 25.59 -19.32
CA TYR A 600 23.29 26.60 -20.19
C TYR A 600 23.30 26.23 -21.70
N LEU A 601 24.12 25.27 -22.11
CA LEU A 601 24.16 24.72 -23.46
C LEU A 601 23.53 23.32 -23.58
N LEU A 602 23.14 22.72 -22.47
CA LEU A 602 22.56 21.38 -22.46
C LEU A 602 21.14 21.41 -23.07
N ASP A 603 20.93 20.77 -24.21
CA ASP A 603 19.60 20.63 -24.78
C ASP A 603 18.85 19.44 -24.13
N THR A 604 17.81 19.77 -23.41
CA THR A 604 16.96 18.75 -22.75
C THR A 604 16.04 17.97 -23.69
N LYS A 605 16.00 18.36 -24.97
CA LYS A 605 15.29 17.64 -26.04
C LYS A 605 16.19 16.67 -26.78
N ASP A 606 17.51 16.86 -26.71
CA ASP A 606 18.48 15.94 -27.31
C ASP A 606 18.72 14.76 -26.37
N ASP A 607 18.16 13.61 -26.73
CA ASP A 607 18.27 12.37 -25.92
C ASP A 607 19.74 11.90 -25.82
N THR A 608 20.63 12.25 -26.76
CA THR A 608 22.04 11.84 -26.74
C THR A 608 22.76 12.54 -25.58
N HIS A 609 22.70 13.86 -25.53
CA HIS A 609 23.28 14.66 -24.45
C HIS A 609 22.68 14.30 -23.09
N MET A 610 21.36 14.12 -23.04
CA MET A 610 20.68 13.76 -21.81
C MET A 610 21.07 12.36 -21.29
N ASN A 611 21.25 11.37 -22.17
CA ASN A 611 21.65 10.03 -21.78
C ASN A 611 23.09 9.96 -21.25
N VAL A 612 24.03 10.68 -21.85
CA VAL A 612 25.43 10.74 -21.40
C VAL A 612 25.50 11.38 -20.01
N THR A 613 24.86 12.53 -19.86
CA THR A 613 24.81 13.22 -18.56
C THR A 613 24.07 12.39 -17.49
N TYR A 614 22.98 11.74 -17.86
CA TYR A 614 22.25 10.82 -16.99
C TYR A 614 23.12 9.65 -16.53
N GLY A 615 23.88 9.05 -17.45
CA GLY A 615 24.79 7.94 -17.12
C GLY A 615 25.79 8.30 -16.03
N LEU A 616 26.31 9.54 -16.05
CA LEU A 616 27.23 10.08 -15.04
C LEU A 616 26.53 10.39 -13.72
N LEU A 617 25.42 11.13 -13.74
CA LEU A 617 24.81 11.71 -12.56
C LEU A 617 23.81 10.79 -11.88
N LYS A 618 23.34 9.75 -12.55
CA LYS A 618 22.29 8.83 -12.05
C LYS A 618 22.50 8.37 -10.61
N LYS A 619 23.74 8.03 -10.24
CA LYS A 619 24.10 7.50 -8.91
C LYS A 619 24.89 8.46 -8.06
N LEU A 620 25.01 9.71 -8.47
CA LEU A 620 25.73 10.72 -7.68
C LEU A 620 24.90 11.10 -6.46
N PRO A 621 25.42 10.91 -5.23
CA PRO A 621 24.70 11.20 -4.00
C PRO A 621 24.17 12.63 -3.92
N GLU A 622 24.96 13.61 -4.32
CA GLU A 622 24.64 15.02 -4.24
C GLU A 622 23.51 15.43 -5.18
N ALA A 623 23.43 14.82 -6.37
CA ALA A 623 22.34 15.03 -7.30
C ALA A 623 21.04 14.37 -6.81
N ILE A 624 21.16 13.18 -6.20
CA ILE A 624 20.03 12.48 -5.58
C ILE A 624 19.51 13.28 -4.38
N GLU A 625 20.39 13.72 -3.49
CA GLU A 625 20.04 14.53 -2.32
C GLU A 625 19.31 15.81 -2.73
N TYR A 626 19.84 16.52 -3.69
CA TYR A 626 19.20 17.72 -4.23
C TYR A 626 17.81 17.43 -4.80
N TYR A 627 17.68 16.36 -5.59
CA TYR A 627 16.39 15.95 -6.15
C TYR A 627 15.37 15.61 -5.06
N LEU A 628 15.78 14.84 -4.04
CA LEU A 628 14.90 14.46 -2.94
C LEU A 628 14.45 15.68 -2.12
N ASN A 629 15.36 16.61 -1.86
CA ASN A 629 15.10 17.80 -1.07
C ASN A 629 14.25 18.84 -1.81
N SER A 630 14.37 18.92 -3.14
CA SER A 630 13.65 19.91 -3.94
C SER A 630 12.30 19.40 -4.42
N PHE A 631 12.22 18.13 -4.87
CA PHE A 631 11.04 17.61 -5.55
C PHE A 631 10.25 16.58 -4.75
N VAL A 632 10.92 15.70 -4.03
CA VAL A 632 10.23 14.54 -3.45
C VAL A 632 9.64 14.89 -2.10
N PHE A 633 10.47 15.21 -1.12
CA PHE A 633 10.00 15.37 0.26
C PHE A 633 9.09 16.58 0.48
N PRO A 634 9.37 17.78 -0.09
CA PRO A 634 8.47 18.91 0.08
C PRO A 634 7.06 18.68 -0.46
N LEU A 635 6.93 17.87 -1.52
CA LEU A 635 5.66 17.59 -2.17
C LEU A 635 4.89 16.40 -1.56
N THR A 636 5.61 15.50 -0.88
CA THR A 636 5.05 14.20 -0.47
C THR A 636 4.91 14.03 1.04
N MET A 637 5.68 14.80 1.86
CA MET A 637 5.75 14.60 3.30
C MET A 637 4.76 15.48 4.06
N GLU A 638 3.49 15.11 3.90
CA GLU A 638 2.39 15.63 4.69
C GLU A 638 1.76 14.50 5.52
N LEU A 639 1.37 14.79 6.74
CA LEU A 639 0.80 13.83 7.67
C LEU A 639 -0.61 14.21 8.08
N HIS A 640 -1.48 13.22 8.15
CA HIS A 640 -2.72 13.34 8.91
C HIS A 640 -2.44 13.01 10.38
N HIS A 641 -2.66 13.95 11.28
CA HIS A 641 -2.44 13.73 12.71
C HIS A 641 -3.46 12.77 13.33
N GLU A 642 -4.63 12.65 12.72
CA GLU A 642 -5.71 11.83 13.20
C GLU A 642 -6.00 10.68 12.24
N LYS A 643 -6.25 9.50 12.79
CA LYS A 643 -6.66 8.34 12.03
C LYS A 643 -7.76 7.58 12.76
N ILE A 644 -8.62 6.94 11.99
CA ILE A 644 -9.50 5.88 12.46
C ILE A 644 -9.00 4.56 11.90
N CYS A 645 -9.27 3.47 12.57
CA CYS A 645 -8.88 2.15 12.08
C CYS A 645 -10.02 1.16 12.21
N ALA A 646 -10.04 0.19 11.30
CA ALA A 646 -10.90 -0.97 11.37
C ALA A 646 -10.03 -2.22 11.46
N SER A 647 -10.29 -3.07 12.44
CA SER A 647 -9.59 -4.34 12.62
C SER A 647 -10.21 -5.46 11.80
N GLY A 648 -9.60 -6.65 11.82
CA GLY A 648 -10.22 -7.84 11.26
C GLY A 648 -11.51 -8.23 11.98
N GLN A 649 -11.56 -8.01 13.28
CA GLN A 649 -12.72 -8.33 14.10
C GLN A 649 -13.97 -7.53 13.72
N ASP A 650 -13.80 -6.33 13.18
CA ASP A 650 -14.89 -5.49 12.70
C ASP A 650 -15.65 -6.09 11.49
N LEU A 651 -15.09 -7.10 10.83
CA LEU A 651 -15.78 -7.89 9.80
C LEU A 651 -16.62 -9.04 10.38
N GLY A 652 -16.43 -9.39 11.65
CA GLY A 652 -17.15 -10.47 12.31
C GLY A 652 -18.62 -10.11 12.55
N GLY A 653 -19.52 -11.08 12.32
CA GLY A 653 -20.94 -10.88 12.23
C GLY A 653 -21.61 -10.04 13.33
N ASP A 654 -21.30 -10.29 14.60
CA ASP A 654 -21.96 -9.58 15.70
C ASP A 654 -21.43 -8.14 15.88
N MET A 655 -20.18 -7.89 15.55
CA MET A 655 -19.58 -6.56 15.64
C MET A 655 -20.05 -5.63 14.51
N LEU A 656 -20.12 -6.13 13.28
CA LEU A 656 -20.60 -5.36 12.12
C LEU A 656 -22.12 -5.25 12.07
N PHE A 657 -22.85 -6.25 12.54
CA PHE A 657 -24.30 -6.35 12.42
C PHE A 657 -25.06 -6.37 13.75
N GLY A 658 -24.38 -6.61 14.89
CA GLY A 658 -24.97 -6.68 16.22
C GLY A 658 -24.46 -5.63 17.22
N ARG A 659 -23.21 -5.73 17.68
CA ARG A 659 -22.68 -4.88 18.76
C ARG A 659 -22.13 -3.55 18.28
N PHE A 660 -21.40 -3.49 17.19
CA PHE A 660 -20.94 -2.23 16.62
C PHE A 660 -22.12 -1.41 16.13
N VAL A 661 -23.16 -2.06 15.60
CA VAL A 661 -24.42 -1.43 15.25
C VAL A 661 -25.23 -1.04 16.47
N SER A 662 -25.11 -1.69 17.64
CA SER A 662 -25.79 -1.19 18.86
C SER A 662 -25.13 0.08 19.41
N HIS A 663 -23.83 0.23 19.33
CA HIS A 663 -23.14 1.49 19.63
C HIS A 663 -23.28 2.52 18.50
N LEU A 664 -23.22 2.10 17.25
CA LEU A 664 -23.51 2.98 16.12
C LEU A 664 -25.01 3.27 15.96
N LEU A 665 -25.91 2.40 16.41
CA LEU A 665 -27.34 2.68 16.45
C LEU A 665 -27.68 3.75 17.48
N ILE A 666 -27.02 3.81 18.61
CA ILE A 666 -27.15 4.94 19.53
C ILE A 666 -26.59 6.19 18.87
N PHE A 667 -25.47 6.10 18.19
CA PHE A 667 -24.87 7.21 17.42
C PHE A 667 -25.66 7.51 16.14
N MET A 668 -26.16 6.50 15.41
CA MET A 668 -27.03 6.69 14.23
C MET A 668 -28.42 7.20 14.63
N PHE A 669 -29.00 6.80 15.74
CA PHE A 669 -30.26 7.41 16.22
C PHE A 669 -30.03 8.87 16.61
N THR A 670 -28.92 9.19 17.24
CA THR A 670 -28.55 10.58 17.51
C THR A 670 -28.26 11.33 16.20
N CYS A 671 -27.61 10.73 15.25
CA CYS A 671 -27.31 11.33 13.94
C CYS A 671 -28.53 11.36 12.99
N LEU A 672 -29.40 10.36 12.99
CA LEU A 672 -30.69 10.40 12.27
C LEU A 672 -31.68 11.39 12.91
N PHE A 673 -31.66 11.53 14.23
CA PHE A 673 -32.41 12.58 14.91
C PHE A 673 -31.88 13.99 14.56
N ILE A 674 -30.56 14.12 14.48
CA ILE A 674 -29.89 15.34 14.03
C ILE A 674 -30.17 15.58 12.53
N LEU A 675 -30.15 14.56 11.67
CA LEU A 675 -30.50 14.69 10.25
C LEU A 675 -31.96 15.10 10.03
N ASN A 676 -32.89 14.49 10.76
CA ASN A 676 -34.31 14.87 10.69
C ASN A 676 -34.59 16.30 11.25
N THR A 677 -33.72 16.79 12.14
CA THR A 677 -33.84 18.18 12.67
C THR A 677 -33.18 19.21 11.75
N VAL A 678 -32.36 18.78 10.78
CA VAL A 678 -31.64 19.62 9.81
C VAL A 678 -32.34 19.64 8.45
N LEU A 679 -33.13 18.59 8.13
CA LEU A 679 -33.93 18.51 6.91
C LEU A 679 -35.36 19.02 7.09
N ARG A 680 -35.77 19.42 8.32
CA ARG A 680 -36.90 20.26 8.62
C ARG A 680 -36.42 21.69 8.91
#